data_6f9ffaa69ce4661ecfd1e8cd7e5c61bd
#
_entry.id   6f9ffaa69ce4661ecfd1e8cd7e5c61bd
#
_cell.length_a   1.000
_cell.length_b   1.000
_cell.length_c   1.000
_cell.angle_alpha   90.00
_cell.angle_beta   90.00
_cell.angle_gamma   90.00
#
_symmetry.space_group_name_H-M   'P 1'
#
loop_
_entity.id
_entity.type
_entity.pdbx_description
1 polymer ?
#
loop_
_entity_poly.entity_id
_entity_poly.type
_entity_poly.pdbx_seq_one_letter_code
_entity_poly.pdbx_strand_id
1 'polypeptide(L)'
;MARMRYVVTGGTGFIGRRVITRILSREPAAEVWVLVRRESLNRFERLASNSVDAWDDRVHPLVGDLTTADLGLTDTDVAELGDVSHVVHCAAIYDMTVGESEQRAANVEGTRAVIELARRLDARLHHVSSIAVAGNHRGVFTEADFDVAQDLPTPYHQTKFEAEMLVRSAPGLRYRVYRPAVVVGDSQTGEMDKIDGPYYFFGVLARLAALPRFTPMMLPDSGRTNVVPVDFVVEALVHLMHVEDKDGETFHLTAPKTIGLREIYRGVAGEAGLPPLRGSLPRAAAAPVLRARGRVKAVRNIVATQLGIPGDVLDVVELRPTFTADSTAAALRGTGITVPEFSSYAPKLWRYWAEHLDPDRARRDDPAGPLVGKHVIITGASSGIGRASAIAVAERGGCVFALARSGEALDDLVAEIRSSGGQAYAFTCDVTDSASVEHTVKDILGRFGHVDYLVNNAGRSIRRSVVNSTDRLHDYERVMAVNYFGSVRMVLALLPHWRERRFGHVVNVSSAGVQANSPKYSAYLPSKAALDAFSEVVGTETLSDHITFTNIHMPLVKTPMIAPSRKLNPVPPISAEHAAAMVVRGLVDKPARIDTPLGTVADFGNYLTPKLSRRVLHQLYLGYPDSAAARGLSGDGTETAASGQASRRPKRPVRSARNLRVPRAVTRPVKRAVRLVPGVHW
;
A
#
# COMPACT_ATOMS: atom_id res chain seq x y z
N MET A 1 -24.77 -0.31 40.32
CA MET A 1 -23.41 0.17 40.01
C MET A 1 -23.52 1.47 39.24
N ALA A 2 -22.76 2.49 39.56
CA ALA A 2 -22.74 3.74 38.80
C ALA A 2 -22.26 3.41 37.38
N ARG A 3 -22.87 4.00 36.36
CA ARG A 3 -22.53 3.84 34.96
C ARG A 3 -21.19 4.53 34.70
N MET A 4 -20.13 3.77 34.44
CA MET A 4 -18.80 4.34 34.11
C MET A 4 -18.78 4.90 32.69
N ARG A 5 -18.26 6.12 32.53
CA ARG A 5 -18.14 6.81 31.26
C ARG A 5 -16.68 7.05 30.92
N TYR A 6 -16.37 6.79 29.65
CA TYR A 6 -15.01 6.87 29.11
C TYR A 6 -14.97 7.80 27.88
N VAL A 7 -13.93 8.61 27.79
CA VAL A 7 -13.57 9.28 26.54
C VAL A 7 -12.28 8.67 26.02
N VAL A 8 -12.27 8.21 24.77
CA VAL A 8 -11.12 7.54 24.16
C VAL A 8 -10.65 8.32 22.93
N THR A 9 -9.42 8.79 22.92
CA THR A 9 -8.77 9.33 21.73
C THR A 9 -7.99 8.24 21.02
N GLY A 10 -7.96 8.26 19.68
CA GLY A 10 -7.34 7.19 18.90
C GLY A 10 -8.13 5.87 18.95
N GLY A 11 -9.41 5.91 19.29
CA GLY A 11 -10.27 4.73 19.43
C GLY A 11 -10.49 3.96 18.11
N THR A 12 -10.31 4.58 16.95
CA THR A 12 -10.34 3.88 15.66
C THR A 12 -9.00 3.24 15.26
N GLY A 13 -7.96 3.41 16.07
CA GLY A 13 -6.63 2.85 15.85
C GLY A 13 -6.47 1.43 16.42
N PHE A 14 -5.30 0.84 16.16
CA PHE A 14 -4.97 -0.56 16.46
C PHE A 14 -5.14 -0.95 17.94
N ILE A 15 -4.61 -0.13 18.86
CA ILE A 15 -4.75 -0.35 20.31
C ILE A 15 -6.12 0.13 20.78
N GLY A 16 -6.52 1.35 20.39
CA GLY A 16 -7.71 2.01 20.93
C GLY A 16 -9.00 1.23 20.69
N ARG A 17 -9.21 0.67 19.51
CA ARG A 17 -10.43 -0.13 19.22
C ARG A 17 -10.53 -1.36 20.12
N ARG A 18 -9.42 -2.05 20.36
CA ARG A 18 -9.37 -3.22 21.24
C ARG A 18 -9.55 -2.87 22.70
N VAL A 19 -9.03 -1.69 23.12
CA VAL A 19 -9.27 -1.15 24.46
C VAL A 19 -10.76 -0.90 24.67
N ILE A 20 -11.45 -0.29 23.69
CA ILE A 20 -12.91 -0.06 23.75
C ILE A 20 -13.65 -1.39 23.88
N THR A 21 -13.38 -2.35 22.99
CA THR A 21 -14.00 -3.68 23.05
C THR A 21 -13.77 -4.37 24.40
N ARG A 22 -12.56 -4.24 24.95
CA ARG A 22 -12.22 -4.84 26.24
C ARG A 22 -12.90 -4.12 27.42
N ILE A 23 -13.02 -2.79 27.39
CA ILE A 23 -13.80 -2.02 28.38
C ILE A 23 -15.26 -2.50 28.39
N LEU A 24 -15.90 -2.54 27.22
CA LEU A 24 -17.30 -2.97 27.07
C LEU A 24 -17.57 -4.39 27.54
N SER A 25 -16.59 -5.31 27.35
CA SER A 25 -16.72 -6.67 27.81
C SER A 25 -16.50 -6.82 29.32
N ARG A 26 -15.65 -5.98 29.93
CA ARG A 26 -15.40 -5.97 31.37
C ARG A 26 -16.52 -5.28 32.15
N GLU A 27 -17.02 -4.16 31.64
CA GLU A 27 -17.99 -3.30 32.29
C GLU A 27 -19.27 -3.20 31.41
N PRO A 28 -20.23 -4.11 31.59
CA PRO A 28 -21.43 -4.17 30.74
C PRO A 28 -22.28 -2.88 30.74
N ALA A 29 -22.16 -2.04 31.77
CA ALA A 29 -22.86 -0.76 31.86
C ALA A 29 -22.01 0.44 31.38
N ALA A 30 -20.80 0.21 30.86
CA ALA A 30 -19.94 1.30 30.39
C ALA A 30 -20.50 2.00 29.14
N GLU A 31 -20.28 3.30 29.05
CA GLU A 31 -20.46 4.12 27.86
C GLU A 31 -19.11 4.70 27.43
N VAL A 32 -18.85 4.72 26.12
CA VAL A 32 -17.58 5.17 25.56
C VAL A 32 -17.80 6.20 24.47
N TRP A 33 -17.21 7.39 24.61
CA TRP A 33 -17.14 8.41 23.58
C TRP A 33 -15.78 8.34 22.89
N VAL A 34 -15.78 8.24 21.58
CA VAL A 34 -14.56 8.13 20.76
C VAL A 34 -14.31 9.44 20.03
N LEU A 35 -13.22 10.13 20.36
CA LEU A 35 -12.81 11.32 19.62
C LEU A 35 -12.41 10.94 18.20
N VAL A 36 -13.15 11.43 17.21
CA VAL A 36 -12.96 11.14 15.79
C VAL A 36 -13.00 12.41 14.95
N ARG A 37 -12.10 12.52 13.98
CA ARG A 37 -12.15 13.59 12.99
C ARG A 37 -13.35 13.39 12.08
N ARG A 38 -13.90 14.49 11.55
CA ARG A 38 -15.08 14.45 10.67
C ARG A 38 -14.88 13.52 9.45
N GLU A 39 -13.68 13.54 8.86
CA GLU A 39 -13.34 12.65 7.76
C GLU A 39 -13.21 11.17 8.16
N SER A 40 -13.05 10.87 9.43
CA SER A 40 -12.91 9.50 9.96
C SER A 40 -14.23 8.90 10.47
N LEU A 41 -15.36 9.62 10.41
CA LEU A 41 -16.67 9.11 10.82
C LEU A 41 -17.07 7.82 10.09
N ASN A 42 -16.85 7.74 8.78
CA ASN A 42 -17.13 6.52 8.01
C ASN A 42 -16.30 5.30 8.49
N ARG A 43 -15.08 5.55 9.00
CA ARG A 43 -14.26 4.48 9.60
C ARG A 43 -14.82 4.05 10.97
N PHE A 44 -15.25 5.00 11.76
CA PHE A 44 -15.91 4.74 13.04
C PHE A 44 -17.19 3.91 12.84
N GLU A 45 -18.09 4.32 11.94
CA GLU A 45 -19.34 3.61 11.63
C GLU A 45 -19.09 2.16 11.15
N ARG A 46 -18.05 1.94 10.33
CA ARG A 46 -17.66 0.58 9.92
C ARG A 46 -17.19 -0.28 11.09
N LEU A 47 -16.42 0.28 12.02
CA LEU A 47 -15.98 -0.44 13.22
C LEU A 47 -17.16 -0.75 14.13
N ALA A 48 -18.08 0.20 14.30
CA ALA A 48 -19.29 0.03 15.10
C ALA A 48 -20.24 -1.04 14.50
N SER A 49 -20.32 -1.13 13.16
CA SER A 49 -21.17 -2.11 12.48
C SER A 49 -20.52 -3.49 12.30
N ASN A 50 -19.23 -3.63 12.60
CA ASN A 50 -18.51 -4.89 12.44
C ASN A 50 -18.77 -5.81 13.65
N SER A 51 -19.38 -6.97 13.39
CA SER A 51 -19.77 -7.94 14.43
C SER A 51 -18.60 -8.49 15.28
N VAL A 52 -17.36 -8.32 14.82
CA VAL A 52 -16.15 -8.78 15.54
C VAL A 52 -15.78 -7.85 16.69
N ASP A 53 -15.96 -6.54 16.54
CA ASP A 53 -15.61 -5.56 17.57
C ASP A 53 -16.76 -5.29 18.56
N ALA A 54 -17.97 -5.75 18.28
CA ALA A 54 -19.17 -5.68 19.14
C ALA A 54 -19.43 -4.29 19.75
N TRP A 55 -19.17 -3.23 19.00
CA TRP A 55 -19.54 -1.87 19.38
C TRP A 55 -21.05 -1.72 19.15
N ASP A 56 -21.76 -1.73 20.26
CA ASP A 56 -23.20 -1.51 20.26
C ASP A 56 -23.54 -0.03 20.54
N ASP A 57 -24.81 0.24 20.86
CA ASP A 57 -25.30 1.59 21.15
C ASP A 57 -24.61 2.30 22.33
N ARG A 58 -23.63 1.66 22.97
CA ARG A 58 -22.84 2.23 24.07
C ARG A 58 -21.59 2.98 23.60
N VAL A 59 -21.25 2.92 22.29
CA VAL A 59 -20.09 3.63 21.74
C VAL A 59 -20.56 4.76 20.85
N HIS A 60 -20.20 5.98 21.23
CA HIS A 60 -20.65 7.21 20.59
C HIS A 60 -19.48 7.95 19.92
N PRO A 61 -19.66 8.51 18.72
CA PRO A 61 -18.66 9.38 18.13
C PRO A 61 -18.68 10.76 18.79
N LEU A 62 -17.53 11.27 19.18
CA LEU A 62 -17.28 12.65 19.59
C LEU A 62 -16.48 13.32 18.47
N VAL A 63 -17.11 14.22 17.71
CA VAL A 63 -16.47 14.84 16.54
C VAL A 63 -15.51 15.93 16.99
N GLY A 64 -14.20 15.71 16.76
CA GLY A 64 -13.17 16.67 17.15
C GLY A 64 -11.81 16.30 16.52
N ASP A 65 -10.79 17.15 16.75
CA ASP A 65 -9.45 16.96 16.19
C ASP A 65 -8.38 17.36 17.23
N LEU A 66 -7.41 16.46 17.45
CA LEU A 66 -6.29 16.68 18.36
C LEU A 66 -5.40 17.87 17.98
N THR A 67 -5.43 18.30 16.73
CA THR A 67 -4.61 19.42 16.23
C THR A 67 -5.30 20.77 16.34
N THR A 68 -6.55 20.80 16.81
CA THR A 68 -7.33 22.03 17.03
C THR A 68 -7.38 22.42 18.52
N ALA A 69 -7.51 23.71 18.77
CA ALA A 69 -7.71 24.20 20.13
C ALA A 69 -8.95 23.54 20.77
N ASP A 70 -8.88 23.19 22.07
CA ASP A 70 -9.93 22.50 22.80
C ASP A 70 -10.48 21.24 22.12
N LEU A 71 -9.63 20.58 21.29
CA LEU A 71 -10.02 19.43 20.46
C LEU A 71 -11.12 19.74 19.43
N GLY A 72 -11.42 21.01 19.18
CA GLY A 72 -12.55 21.45 18.37
C GLY A 72 -13.91 21.18 19.01
N LEU A 73 -13.95 20.92 20.33
CA LEU A 73 -15.18 20.67 21.09
C LEU A 73 -15.75 21.98 21.63
N THR A 74 -17.06 22.10 21.60
CA THR A 74 -17.80 23.20 22.24
C THR A 74 -18.07 22.88 23.72
N ASP A 75 -18.44 23.92 24.51
CA ASP A 75 -18.86 23.68 25.88
C ASP A 75 -20.11 22.79 25.96
N THR A 76 -20.98 22.86 24.97
CA THR A 76 -22.13 21.96 24.85
C THR A 76 -21.71 20.51 24.66
N ASP A 77 -20.77 20.24 23.75
CA ASP A 77 -20.25 18.88 23.51
C ASP A 77 -19.66 18.29 24.80
N VAL A 78 -18.91 19.10 25.56
CA VAL A 78 -18.32 18.66 26.83
C VAL A 78 -19.38 18.43 27.89
N ALA A 79 -20.41 19.28 27.96
CA ALA A 79 -21.51 19.11 28.92
C ALA A 79 -22.35 17.85 28.64
N GLU A 80 -22.52 17.46 27.39
CA GLU A 80 -23.24 16.25 26.98
C GLU A 80 -22.52 14.95 27.39
N LEU A 81 -21.19 15.00 27.60
CA LEU A 81 -20.43 13.84 28.10
C LEU A 81 -20.85 13.44 29.51
N GLY A 82 -21.32 14.41 30.34
CA GLY A 82 -21.71 14.19 31.72
C GLY A 82 -20.54 13.76 32.63
N ASP A 83 -20.81 12.89 33.61
CA ASP A 83 -19.80 12.42 34.58
C ASP A 83 -18.86 11.38 33.98
N VAL A 84 -17.83 11.85 33.28
CA VAL A 84 -16.78 10.98 32.70
C VAL A 84 -15.79 10.60 33.81
N SER A 85 -15.59 9.31 34.01
CA SER A 85 -14.64 8.78 35.00
C SER A 85 -13.21 8.69 34.49
N HIS A 86 -13.05 8.39 33.18
CA HIS A 86 -11.76 8.05 32.57
C HIS A 86 -11.61 8.68 31.20
N VAL A 87 -10.46 9.32 30.95
CA VAL A 87 -10.01 9.74 29.62
C VAL A 87 -8.84 8.86 29.21
N VAL A 88 -8.97 8.12 28.11
CA VAL A 88 -7.93 7.20 27.60
C VAL A 88 -7.30 7.80 26.36
N HIS A 89 -6.06 8.22 26.47
CA HIS A 89 -5.33 8.87 25.38
C HIS A 89 -4.40 7.88 24.67
N CYS A 90 -4.95 7.22 23.64
CA CYS A 90 -4.22 6.28 22.78
C CYS A 90 -3.77 6.91 21.46
N ALA A 91 -4.25 8.11 21.13
CA ALA A 91 -3.93 8.77 19.88
C ALA A 91 -2.48 9.26 19.88
N ALA A 92 -1.74 8.87 18.84
CA ALA A 92 -0.41 9.40 18.52
C ALA A 92 -0.08 9.13 17.05
N ILE A 93 0.69 10.02 16.43
CA ILE A 93 1.34 9.74 15.15
C ILE A 93 2.62 8.95 15.45
N TYR A 94 2.66 7.71 15.01
CA TYR A 94 3.80 6.78 15.16
C TYR A 94 4.57 6.59 13.85
N ASP A 95 4.31 7.36 12.82
CA ASP A 95 4.99 7.22 11.53
C ASP A 95 6.32 8.00 11.53
N MET A 96 7.45 7.28 11.50
CA MET A 96 8.79 7.89 11.43
C MET A 96 9.05 8.67 10.13
N THR A 97 8.17 8.56 9.13
CA THR A 97 8.29 9.26 7.84
C THR A 97 7.50 10.57 7.81
N VAL A 98 6.66 10.82 8.80
CA VAL A 98 5.89 12.07 8.96
C VAL A 98 6.79 13.18 9.49
N GLY A 99 6.60 14.40 9.00
CA GLY A 99 7.39 15.56 9.39
C GLY A 99 7.32 15.87 10.89
N GLU A 100 8.40 16.41 11.45
CA GLU A 100 8.51 16.74 12.88
C GLU A 100 7.38 17.67 13.37
N SER A 101 7.02 18.68 12.56
CA SER A 101 5.97 19.64 12.89
C SER A 101 4.58 18.99 13.05
N GLU A 102 4.27 18.03 12.18
CA GLU A 102 3.00 17.31 12.22
C GLU A 102 2.95 16.32 13.39
N GLN A 103 4.06 15.63 13.66
CA GLN A 103 4.18 14.78 14.85
C GLN A 103 4.03 15.60 16.14
N ARG A 104 4.65 16.80 16.22
CA ARG A 104 4.56 17.67 17.36
C ARG A 104 3.12 18.18 17.59
N ALA A 105 2.44 18.62 16.53
CA ALA A 105 1.06 19.07 16.61
C ALA A 105 0.14 17.98 17.18
N ALA A 106 0.25 16.75 16.70
CA ALA A 106 -0.63 15.66 17.16
C ALA A 106 -0.20 15.08 18.52
N ASN A 107 1.11 14.84 18.74
CA ASN A 107 1.57 14.12 19.92
C ASN A 107 1.76 15.03 21.14
N VAL A 108 2.19 16.28 20.97
CA VAL A 108 2.48 17.20 22.07
C VAL A 108 1.31 18.13 22.32
N GLU A 109 0.90 18.91 21.31
CA GLU A 109 -0.22 19.85 21.49
C GLU A 109 -1.55 19.13 21.66
N GLY A 110 -1.75 18.01 20.94
CA GLY A 110 -2.90 17.13 21.17
C GLY A 110 -2.95 16.57 22.59
N THR A 111 -1.81 16.15 23.16
CA THR A 111 -1.77 15.73 24.58
C THR A 111 -2.10 16.87 25.53
N ARG A 112 -1.64 18.10 25.26
CA ARG A 112 -2.01 19.29 26.04
C ARG A 112 -3.51 19.51 26.06
N ALA A 113 -4.17 19.45 24.91
CA ALA A 113 -5.62 19.62 24.81
C ALA A 113 -6.40 18.50 25.55
N VAL A 114 -5.89 17.26 25.50
CA VAL A 114 -6.48 16.13 26.25
C VAL A 114 -6.31 16.29 27.75
N ILE A 115 -5.20 16.85 28.24
CA ILE A 115 -5.00 17.17 29.65
C ILE A 115 -6.07 18.19 30.12
N GLU A 116 -6.32 19.25 29.36
CA GLU A 116 -7.33 20.26 29.68
C GLU A 116 -8.74 19.65 29.66
N LEU A 117 -9.06 18.78 28.68
CA LEU A 117 -10.32 18.04 28.68
C LEU A 117 -10.49 17.19 29.96
N ALA A 118 -9.46 16.41 30.33
CA ALA A 118 -9.50 15.57 31.53
C ALA A 118 -9.72 16.40 32.82
N ARG A 119 -9.13 17.60 32.90
CA ARG A 119 -9.35 18.54 34.02
C ARG A 119 -10.76 19.11 34.06
N ARG A 120 -11.27 19.52 32.88
CA ARG A 120 -12.67 20.05 32.78
C ARG A 120 -13.70 19.01 33.22
N LEU A 121 -13.40 17.71 32.95
CA LEU A 121 -14.26 16.58 33.29
C LEU A 121 -14.01 16.01 34.70
N ASP A 122 -13.02 16.52 35.45
CA ASP A 122 -12.47 15.89 36.66
C ASP A 122 -12.22 14.39 36.51
N ALA A 123 -11.80 13.96 35.30
CA ALA A 123 -11.60 12.58 34.95
C ALA A 123 -10.14 12.14 35.13
N ARG A 124 -9.91 10.84 35.40
CA ARG A 124 -8.57 10.27 35.42
C ARG A 124 -8.03 10.10 34.01
N LEU A 125 -6.82 10.64 33.74
CA LEU A 125 -6.15 10.50 32.45
C LEU A 125 -5.32 9.23 32.42
N HIS A 126 -5.55 8.36 31.42
CA HIS A 126 -4.73 7.21 31.08
C HIS A 126 -3.93 7.52 29.81
N HIS A 127 -2.67 7.85 29.97
CA HIS A 127 -1.80 8.25 28.87
C HIS A 127 -0.99 7.05 28.33
N VAL A 128 -1.26 6.65 27.10
CA VAL A 128 -0.46 5.63 26.41
C VAL A 128 0.78 6.27 25.80
N SER A 129 1.87 6.21 26.56
CA SER A 129 3.21 6.64 26.16
C SER A 129 3.93 5.56 25.32
N SER A 130 5.22 5.39 25.50
CA SER A 130 6.04 4.35 24.85
C SER A 130 7.35 4.14 25.60
N ILE A 131 7.96 2.97 25.52
CA ILE A 131 9.36 2.77 25.95
C ILE A 131 10.35 3.67 25.19
N ALA A 132 9.95 4.28 24.08
CA ALA A 132 10.75 5.21 23.30
C ALA A 132 11.21 6.43 24.11
N VAL A 133 10.53 6.80 25.21
CA VAL A 133 10.94 7.89 26.10
C VAL A 133 12.32 7.64 26.74
N ALA A 134 12.77 6.39 26.83
CA ALA A 134 14.09 6.04 27.33
C ALA A 134 15.22 6.37 26.33
N GLY A 135 14.92 6.68 25.08
CA GLY A 135 15.89 7.07 24.06
C GLY A 135 17.09 6.14 23.98
N ASN A 136 18.30 6.74 23.99
CA ASN A 136 19.58 6.03 23.95
C ASN A 136 20.16 5.73 25.35
N HIS A 137 19.34 5.69 26.41
CA HIS A 137 19.80 5.36 27.76
C HIS A 137 20.62 4.06 27.74
N ARG A 138 21.65 4.02 28.58
CA ARG A 138 22.49 2.81 28.72
C ARG A 138 22.31 2.19 30.09
N GLY A 139 21.83 0.98 30.12
CA GLY A 139 21.58 0.25 31.35
C GLY A 139 20.10 -0.03 31.60
N VAL A 140 19.72 -0.16 32.85
CA VAL A 140 18.35 -0.44 33.27
C VAL A 140 17.58 0.87 33.31
N PHE A 141 16.40 0.88 32.68
CA PHE A 141 15.43 1.97 32.73
C PHE A 141 14.18 1.44 33.45
N THR A 142 13.94 1.95 34.62
CA THR A 142 12.83 1.51 35.50
C THR A 142 11.56 2.28 35.24
N GLU A 143 10.45 1.85 35.81
CA GLU A 143 9.16 2.56 35.72
C GLU A 143 9.20 3.94 36.43
N ALA A 144 10.07 4.12 37.41
CA ALA A 144 10.30 5.41 38.09
C ALA A 144 11.14 6.38 37.27
N ASP A 145 11.97 5.89 36.35
CA ASP A 145 12.84 6.72 35.54
C ASP A 145 12.04 7.45 34.45
N PHE A 146 12.45 8.70 34.19
CA PHE A 146 11.87 9.50 33.12
C PHE A 146 12.93 10.40 32.47
N ASP A 147 13.29 11.52 33.09
CA ASP A 147 14.36 12.41 32.61
C ASP A 147 15.67 12.04 33.31
N VAL A 148 16.50 11.32 32.61
CA VAL A 148 17.83 10.86 33.05
C VAL A 148 18.92 11.40 32.10
N ALA A 149 18.65 12.52 31.43
CA ALA A 149 19.50 13.16 30.43
C ALA A 149 19.85 12.23 29.25
N GLN A 150 18.92 11.38 28.85
CA GLN A 150 19.05 10.49 27.71
C GLN A 150 18.95 11.27 26.39
N ASP A 151 19.71 10.82 25.38
CA ASP A 151 19.59 11.33 24.01
C ASP A 151 18.36 10.73 23.31
N LEU A 152 17.57 11.58 22.67
CA LEU A 152 16.32 11.23 21.98
C LEU A 152 16.56 11.26 20.46
N PRO A 153 16.83 10.11 19.81
CA PRO A 153 17.45 10.06 18.48
C PRO A 153 16.53 10.44 17.31
N THR A 154 15.19 10.43 17.51
CA THR A 154 14.23 10.75 16.44
C THR A 154 13.14 11.68 16.92
N PRO A 155 12.43 12.40 16.02
CA PRO A 155 11.27 13.22 16.37
C PRO A 155 10.21 12.45 17.17
N TYR A 156 10.02 11.17 16.87
CA TYR A 156 9.09 10.32 17.61
C TYR A 156 9.49 10.15 19.08
N HIS A 157 10.77 9.87 19.38
CA HIS A 157 11.26 9.77 20.76
C HIS A 157 11.06 11.09 21.49
N GLN A 158 11.38 12.19 20.82
CA GLN A 158 11.28 13.53 21.38
C GLN A 158 9.81 13.91 21.67
N THR A 159 8.90 13.74 20.73
CA THR A 159 7.48 14.10 20.92
C THR A 159 6.77 13.22 21.96
N LYS A 160 7.13 11.92 22.05
CA LYS A 160 6.59 11.05 23.11
C LYS A 160 7.13 11.43 24.51
N PHE A 161 8.40 11.80 24.60
CA PHE A 161 8.98 12.30 25.84
C PHE A 161 8.32 13.62 26.28
N GLU A 162 8.20 14.60 25.39
CA GLU A 162 7.54 15.88 25.68
C GLU A 162 6.08 15.69 26.08
N ALA A 163 5.33 14.81 25.40
CA ALA A 163 3.94 14.50 25.74
C ALA A 163 3.82 13.91 27.16
N GLU A 164 4.67 12.94 27.51
CA GLU A 164 4.66 12.37 28.86
C GLU A 164 5.09 13.38 29.92
N MET A 165 6.04 14.25 29.61
CA MET A 165 6.44 15.34 30.50
C MET A 165 5.27 16.28 30.81
N LEU A 166 4.46 16.65 29.80
CA LEU A 166 3.27 17.46 30.02
C LEU A 166 2.28 16.78 30.97
N VAL A 167 2.04 15.49 30.83
CA VAL A 167 1.15 14.74 31.73
C VAL A 167 1.69 14.71 33.15
N ARG A 168 2.99 14.42 33.33
CA ARG A 168 3.62 14.34 34.66
C ARG A 168 3.69 15.68 35.37
N SER A 169 3.86 16.77 34.63
CA SER A 169 3.97 18.13 35.19
C SER A 169 2.62 18.84 35.36
N ALA A 170 1.50 18.22 34.98
CA ALA A 170 0.18 18.84 35.03
C ALA A 170 -0.34 18.92 36.47
N PRO A 171 -0.47 20.15 37.08
CA PRO A 171 -0.88 20.27 38.47
C PRO A 171 -2.32 19.79 38.71
N GLY A 172 -2.53 18.97 39.73
CA GLY A 172 -3.87 18.49 40.14
C GLY A 172 -4.49 17.44 39.21
N LEU A 173 -3.80 17.01 38.16
CA LEU A 173 -4.28 15.96 37.26
C LEU A 173 -4.12 14.58 37.91
N ARG A 174 -5.19 13.80 37.96
CA ARG A 174 -5.12 12.38 38.27
C ARG A 174 -4.75 11.64 37.00
N TYR A 175 -3.59 10.98 36.95
CA TYR A 175 -3.11 10.31 35.72
C TYR A 175 -2.42 8.97 35.99
N ARG A 176 -2.34 8.15 34.96
CA ARG A 176 -1.49 6.95 34.86
C ARG A 176 -0.80 6.94 33.49
N VAL A 177 0.45 6.51 33.48
CA VAL A 177 1.24 6.41 32.26
C VAL A 177 1.49 4.93 31.94
N TYR A 178 1.27 4.56 30.69
CA TYR A 178 1.56 3.22 30.18
C TYR A 178 2.62 3.31 29.08
N ARG A 179 3.71 2.58 29.24
CA ARG A 179 4.81 2.55 28.29
C ARG A 179 4.89 1.18 27.60
N PRO A 180 4.08 0.92 26.56
CA PRO A 180 4.21 -0.30 25.80
C PRO A 180 5.54 -0.36 25.06
N ALA A 181 6.07 -1.57 24.92
CA ALA A 181 7.15 -1.91 24.00
C ALA A 181 6.66 -1.87 22.55
N VAL A 182 7.43 -2.39 21.60
CA VAL A 182 6.97 -2.52 20.22
C VAL A 182 5.77 -3.46 20.17
N VAL A 183 4.59 -2.89 19.89
CA VAL A 183 3.35 -3.66 19.86
C VAL A 183 3.20 -4.34 18.50
N VAL A 184 3.04 -5.66 18.53
CA VAL A 184 2.80 -6.50 17.35
C VAL A 184 1.38 -7.03 17.34
N GLY A 185 1.04 -7.83 16.34
CA GLY A 185 -0.28 -8.43 16.18
C GLY A 185 -0.72 -9.26 17.37
N ASP A 186 -1.98 -9.62 17.36
CA ASP A 186 -2.63 -10.44 18.38
C ASP A 186 -1.96 -11.81 18.50
N SER A 187 -1.71 -12.28 19.72
CA SER A 187 -1.02 -13.53 19.97
C SER A 187 -1.82 -14.78 19.61
N GLN A 188 -3.14 -14.65 19.46
CA GLN A 188 -4.02 -15.77 19.10
C GLN A 188 -4.30 -15.82 17.61
N THR A 189 -4.54 -14.68 16.97
CA THR A 189 -4.94 -14.58 15.57
C THR A 189 -3.82 -14.14 14.64
N GLY A 190 -2.81 -13.43 15.16
CA GLY A 190 -1.78 -12.74 14.38
C GLY A 190 -2.23 -11.41 13.79
N GLU A 191 -3.50 -11.02 13.99
CA GLU A 191 -4.11 -9.84 13.37
C GLU A 191 -3.36 -8.55 13.68
N MET A 192 -3.06 -7.78 12.63
CA MET A 192 -2.40 -6.49 12.69
C MET A 192 -2.89 -5.56 11.57
N ASP A 193 -2.96 -4.26 11.84
CA ASP A 193 -3.51 -3.28 10.90
C ASP A 193 -2.50 -2.83 9.83
N LYS A 194 -1.20 -2.79 10.14
CA LYS A 194 -0.17 -2.26 9.24
C LYS A 194 1.21 -2.89 9.45
N ILE A 195 2.07 -2.75 8.45
CA ILE A 195 3.46 -3.19 8.53
C ILE A 195 4.25 -2.18 9.38
N ASP A 196 4.76 -2.64 10.54
CA ASP A 196 5.57 -1.85 11.45
C ASP A 196 6.51 -2.74 12.28
N GLY A 197 7.54 -2.16 12.92
CA GLY A 197 8.48 -2.91 13.78
C GLY A 197 9.11 -4.13 13.11
N PRO A 198 9.00 -5.35 13.69
CA PRO A 198 9.58 -6.57 13.14
C PRO A 198 9.09 -6.94 11.74
N TYR A 199 7.91 -6.47 11.34
CA TYR A 199 7.30 -6.80 10.05
C TYR A 199 8.06 -6.24 8.85
N TYR A 200 8.86 -5.18 9.03
CA TYR A 200 9.76 -4.70 7.97
C TYR A 200 10.73 -5.79 7.48
N PHE A 201 11.07 -6.75 8.33
CA PHE A 201 11.96 -7.85 7.96
C PHE A 201 11.22 -9.02 7.29
N PHE A 202 9.89 -9.11 7.41
CA PHE A 202 9.13 -10.23 6.87
C PHE A 202 9.21 -10.32 5.34
N GLY A 203 9.21 -9.20 4.64
CA GLY A 203 9.43 -9.19 3.18
C GLY A 203 10.80 -9.76 2.76
N VAL A 204 11.85 -9.49 3.54
CA VAL A 204 13.17 -10.10 3.31
C VAL A 204 13.13 -11.60 3.61
N LEU A 205 12.49 -12.00 4.71
CA LEU A 205 12.35 -13.39 5.07
C LEU A 205 11.55 -14.18 4.01
N ALA A 206 10.50 -13.59 3.46
CA ALA A 206 9.74 -14.20 2.35
C ALA A 206 10.62 -14.46 1.11
N ARG A 207 11.52 -13.55 0.78
CA ARG A 207 12.49 -13.77 -0.31
C ARG A 207 13.51 -14.87 0.03
N LEU A 208 13.95 -14.95 1.28
CA LEU A 208 14.84 -16.02 1.74
C LEU A 208 14.14 -17.39 1.74
N ALA A 209 12.85 -17.46 1.96
CA ALA A 209 12.05 -18.67 1.86
C ALA A 209 12.04 -19.27 0.43
N ALA A 210 12.29 -18.45 -0.59
CA ALA A 210 12.45 -18.93 -1.97
C ALA A 210 13.78 -19.66 -2.24
N LEU A 211 14.74 -19.62 -1.29
CA LEU A 211 16.00 -20.33 -1.42
C LEU A 211 15.81 -21.83 -1.14
N PRO A 212 16.65 -22.71 -1.75
CA PRO A 212 16.63 -24.13 -1.43
C PRO A 212 16.84 -24.39 0.07
N ARG A 213 16.08 -25.31 0.66
CA ARG A 213 16.13 -25.63 2.12
C ARG A 213 17.50 -26.08 2.62
N PHE A 214 18.40 -26.52 1.74
CA PHE A 214 19.77 -26.89 2.12
C PHE A 214 20.74 -25.69 2.20
N THR A 215 20.30 -24.49 1.82
CA THR A 215 21.13 -23.29 1.87
C THR A 215 21.47 -22.95 3.33
N PRO A 216 22.77 -22.93 3.74
CA PRO A 216 23.11 -22.59 5.11
C PRO A 216 22.94 -21.09 5.34
N MET A 217 22.09 -20.72 6.29
CA MET A 217 21.87 -19.33 6.68
C MET A 217 22.69 -18.97 7.91
N MET A 218 23.29 -17.78 7.90
CA MET A 218 23.99 -17.20 9.03
C MET A 218 23.49 -15.77 9.25
N LEU A 219 23.03 -15.46 10.45
CA LEU A 219 22.55 -14.14 10.81
C LEU A 219 23.38 -13.56 11.95
N PRO A 220 23.63 -12.22 11.96
CA PRO A 220 24.30 -11.57 13.07
C PRO A 220 23.42 -11.58 14.33
N ASP A 221 24.06 -11.71 15.49
CA ASP A 221 23.40 -11.50 16.78
C ASP A 221 23.29 -9.97 17.03
N SER A 222 22.28 -9.35 16.43
CA SER A 222 22.06 -7.89 16.45
C SER A 222 20.58 -7.57 16.37
N GLY A 223 20.23 -6.30 16.58
CA GLY A 223 18.87 -5.81 16.44
C GLY A 223 17.96 -6.27 17.59
N ARG A 224 18.45 -6.22 18.84
CA ARG A 224 17.60 -6.56 19.99
C ARG A 224 16.53 -5.51 20.22
N THR A 225 15.28 -5.95 20.31
CA THR A 225 14.12 -5.11 20.58
C THR A 225 13.22 -5.80 21.62
N ASN A 226 12.39 -5.03 22.29
CA ASN A 226 11.35 -5.57 23.17
C ASN A 226 10.04 -5.56 22.40
N VAL A 227 9.35 -6.68 22.34
CA VAL A 227 8.14 -6.90 21.54
C VAL A 227 7.06 -7.51 22.41
N VAL A 228 5.86 -6.97 22.32
CA VAL A 228 4.68 -7.46 23.03
C VAL A 228 3.47 -7.57 22.10
N PRO A 229 2.63 -8.59 22.23
CA PRO A 229 1.42 -8.69 21.44
C PRO A 229 0.34 -7.74 21.96
N VAL A 230 -0.54 -7.27 21.05
CA VAL A 230 -1.55 -6.26 21.35
C VAL A 230 -2.58 -6.72 22.38
N ASP A 231 -2.95 -7.98 22.38
CA ASP A 231 -3.87 -8.57 23.36
C ASP A 231 -3.33 -8.45 24.79
N PHE A 232 -2.04 -8.75 25.03
CA PHE A 232 -1.40 -8.49 26.32
C PHE A 232 -1.47 -7.00 26.71
N VAL A 233 -1.12 -6.11 25.77
CA VAL A 233 -1.12 -4.66 26.04
C VAL A 233 -2.52 -4.18 26.45
N VAL A 234 -3.55 -4.62 25.75
CA VAL A 234 -4.94 -4.25 25.99
C VAL A 234 -5.44 -4.81 27.34
N GLU A 235 -5.18 -6.10 27.60
CA GLU A 235 -5.57 -6.75 28.86
C GLU A 235 -4.90 -6.08 30.06
N ALA A 236 -3.59 -5.85 29.97
CA ALA A 236 -2.84 -5.18 31.04
C ALA A 236 -3.32 -3.73 31.26
N LEU A 237 -3.46 -2.97 30.16
CA LEU A 237 -3.88 -1.56 30.23
C LEU A 237 -5.27 -1.45 30.87
N VAL A 238 -6.26 -2.20 30.38
CA VAL A 238 -7.63 -2.15 30.92
C VAL A 238 -7.69 -2.64 32.37
N HIS A 239 -6.90 -3.67 32.74
CA HIS A 239 -6.82 -4.06 34.16
C HIS A 239 -6.23 -2.93 35.02
N LEU A 240 -5.07 -2.39 34.63
CA LEU A 240 -4.36 -1.34 35.36
C LEU A 240 -5.13 -0.03 35.46
N MET A 241 -6.04 0.26 34.53
CA MET A 241 -6.94 1.42 34.59
C MET A 241 -7.84 1.38 35.83
N HIS A 242 -8.22 0.19 36.31
CA HIS A 242 -9.21 -0.01 37.37
C HIS A 242 -8.60 -0.43 38.72
N VAL A 243 -7.27 -0.59 38.79
CA VAL A 243 -6.60 -0.83 40.08
C VAL A 243 -6.69 0.46 40.92
N GLU A 244 -7.05 0.34 42.17
CA GLU A 244 -7.12 1.49 43.10
C GLU A 244 -5.71 1.96 43.50
N ASP A 245 -5.62 3.21 43.97
CA ASP A 245 -4.42 3.86 44.56
C ASP A 245 -3.16 3.80 43.66
N LYS A 246 -3.37 3.97 42.35
CA LYS A 246 -2.28 3.93 41.35
C LYS A 246 -2.12 5.25 40.57
N ASP A 247 -2.69 6.35 41.07
CA ASP A 247 -2.53 7.63 40.39
C ASP A 247 -1.09 8.15 40.52
N GLY A 248 -0.55 8.73 39.41
CA GLY A 248 0.83 9.16 39.31
C GLY A 248 1.80 8.04 38.96
N GLU A 249 1.38 6.78 38.92
CA GLU A 249 2.26 5.64 38.57
C GLU A 249 2.46 5.49 37.06
N THR A 250 3.60 4.89 36.73
CA THR A 250 3.98 4.50 35.37
C THR A 250 4.12 2.98 35.31
N PHE A 251 3.63 2.40 34.20
CA PHE A 251 3.64 0.98 33.98
C PHE A 251 4.38 0.64 32.68
N HIS A 252 5.39 -0.23 32.75
CA HIS A 252 6.08 -0.76 31.59
C HIS A 252 5.37 -2.01 31.06
N LEU A 253 4.73 -1.89 29.90
CA LEU A 253 4.11 -3.05 29.23
C LEU A 253 5.15 -3.68 28.28
N THR A 254 6.09 -4.40 28.89
CA THR A 254 7.27 -4.96 28.22
C THR A 254 7.39 -6.45 28.43
N ALA A 255 8.01 -7.14 27.45
CA ALA A 255 8.37 -8.55 27.60
C ALA A 255 9.59 -8.69 28.53
N PRO A 256 9.66 -9.77 29.35
CA PRO A 256 10.81 -10.04 30.23
C PRO A 256 12.13 -10.23 29.46
N LYS A 257 12.05 -10.64 28.21
CA LYS A 257 13.20 -10.90 27.33
C LYS A 257 13.09 -10.10 26.05
N THR A 258 14.19 -9.45 25.64
CA THR A 258 14.30 -8.85 24.32
C THR A 258 14.54 -9.94 23.28
N ILE A 259 14.04 -9.73 22.05
CA ILE A 259 14.28 -10.59 20.89
C ILE A 259 15.17 -9.89 19.88
N GLY A 260 15.98 -10.64 19.14
CA GLY A 260 16.80 -10.15 18.05
C GLY A 260 16.38 -10.76 16.71
N LEU A 261 17.09 -10.40 15.65
CA LEU A 261 16.82 -10.88 14.30
C LEU A 261 16.84 -12.42 14.19
N ARG A 262 17.67 -13.09 15.00
CA ARG A 262 17.76 -14.56 15.03
C ARG A 262 16.53 -15.22 15.67
N GLU A 263 16.01 -14.62 16.73
CA GLU A 263 14.79 -15.07 17.41
C GLU A 263 13.57 -14.85 16.50
N ILE A 264 13.51 -13.72 15.80
CA ILE A 264 12.47 -13.46 14.78
C ILE A 264 12.53 -14.50 13.67
N TYR A 265 13.73 -14.73 13.11
CA TYR A 265 13.93 -15.76 12.08
C TYR A 265 13.47 -17.14 12.53
N ARG A 266 13.92 -17.58 13.72
CA ARG A 266 13.57 -18.90 14.28
C ARG A 266 12.07 -19.01 14.56
N GLY A 267 11.47 -17.95 15.08
CA GLY A 267 10.03 -17.93 15.40
C GLY A 267 9.15 -18.17 14.18
N VAL A 268 9.54 -17.66 13.03
CA VAL A 268 8.75 -17.79 11.78
C VAL A 268 9.25 -18.89 10.84
N ALA A 269 10.44 -19.46 11.08
CA ALA A 269 11.14 -20.34 10.12
C ALA A 269 10.32 -21.56 9.68
N GLY A 270 9.61 -22.20 10.61
CA GLY A 270 8.79 -23.37 10.31
C GLY A 270 7.63 -23.04 9.39
N GLU A 271 6.88 -22.00 9.72
CA GLU A 271 5.71 -21.56 8.97
C GLU A 271 6.09 -20.95 7.62
N ALA A 272 7.18 -20.18 7.57
CA ALA A 272 7.69 -19.54 6.38
C ALA A 272 8.45 -20.48 5.44
N GLY A 273 8.79 -21.70 5.87
CA GLY A 273 9.60 -22.62 5.08
C GLY A 273 11.05 -22.16 4.88
N LEU A 274 11.60 -21.37 5.81
CA LEU A 274 12.96 -20.81 5.70
C LEU A 274 14.05 -21.89 5.74
N PRO A 275 15.21 -21.67 5.09
CA PRO A 275 16.37 -22.51 5.24
C PRO A 275 16.87 -22.57 6.69
N PRO A 276 17.53 -23.65 7.14
CA PRO A 276 17.99 -23.79 8.51
C PRO A 276 19.08 -22.77 8.85
N LEU A 277 18.96 -22.16 10.05
CA LEU A 277 19.97 -21.27 10.58
C LEU A 277 21.12 -22.11 11.16
N ARG A 278 22.28 -22.12 10.50
CA ARG A 278 23.43 -22.96 10.83
C ARG A 278 24.52 -22.27 11.63
N GLY A 279 24.40 -20.95 11.88
CA GLY A 279 25.43 -20.23 12.60
C GLY A 279 25.04 -18.80 12.98
N SER A 280 25.96 -18.11 13.65
CA SER A 280 25.88 -16.67 13.90
C SER A 280 27.09 -15.97 13.30
N LEU A 281 26.84 -14.85 12.65
CA LEU A 281 27.91 -13.92 12.28
C LEU A 281 28.30 -13.10 13.53
N PRO A 282 29.60 -12.86 13.78
CA PRO A 282 30.02 -11.95 14.84
C PRO A 282 29.37 -10.58 14.66
N ARG A 283 29.04 -9.90 15.76
CA ARG A 283 28.51 -8.51 15.71
C ARG A 283 29.39 -7.57 14.91
N ALA A 284 30.71 -7.77 14.96
CA ALA A 284 31.67 -7.00 14.17
C ALA A 284 31.45 -7.07 12.66
N ALA A 285 30.92 -8.18 12.15
CA ALA A 285 30.63 -8.35 10.73
C ALA A 285 29.42 -7.51 10.25
N ALA A 286 28.45 -7.24 11.13
CA ALA A 286 27.31 -6.39 10.83
C ALA A 286 27.58 -4.90 11.09
N ALA A 287 28.57 -4.58 11.93
CA ALA A 287 28.87 -3.20 12.35
C ALA A 287 29.13 -2.23 11.18
N PRO A 288 29.86 -2.57 10.10
CA PRO A 288 30.06 -1.68 8.96
C PRO A 288 28.76 -1.28 8.26
N VAL A 289 27.78 -2.18 8.23
CA VAL A 289 26.47 -1.95 7.61
C VAL A 289 25.58 -1.13 8.55
N LEU A 290 25.48 -1.52 9.81
CA LEU A 290 24.61 -0.86 10.80
C LEU A 290 25.10 0.53 11.21
N ARG A 291 26.43 0.75 11.25
CA ARG A 291 27.06 2.02 11.61
C ARG A 291 27.53 2.85 10.42
N ALA A 292 27.03 2.54 9.23
CA ALA A 292 27.40 3.23 8.00
C ALA A 292 27.13 4.74 8.09
N ARG A 293 28.08 5.56 7.62
CA ARG A 293 27.99 7.03 7.58
C ARG A 293 28.24 7.55 6.16
N GLY A 294 27.79 8.77 5.86
CA GLY A 294 28.03 9.43 4.59
C GLY A 294 27.54 8.62 3.39
N ARG A 295 28.36 8.47 2.36
CA ARG A 295 28.01 7.76 1.10
C ARG A 295 27.67 6.28 1.32
N VAL A 296 28.31 5.62 2.28
CA VAL A 296 28.02 4.21 2.60
C VAL A 296 26.62 4.07 3.22
N LYS A 297 26.20 5.03 4.07
CA LYS A 297 24.82 5.08 4.59
C LYS A 297 23.81 5.26 3.46
N ALA A 298 24.10 6.13 2.49
CA ALA A 298 23.22 6.34 1.34
C ALA A 298 23.05 5.04 0.52
N VAL A 299 24.13 4.34 0.21
CA VAL A 299 24.07 3.04 -0.51
C VAL A 299 23.33 1.99 0.31
N ARG A 300 23.61 1.89 1.62
CA ARG A 300 22.87 0.99 2.53
C ARG A 300 21.38 1.27 2.50
N ASN A 301 20.99 2.54 2.61
CA ASN A 301 19.57 2.92 2.62
C ASN A 301 18.87 2.61 1.29
N ILE A 302 19.54 2.80 0.15
CA ILE A 302 19.02 2.38 -1.17
C ILE A 302 18.78 0.87 -1.19
N VAL A 303 19.74 0.07 -0.76
CA VAL A 303 19.60 -1.40 -0.72
C VAL A 303 18.51 -1.83 0.27
N ALA A 304 18.47 -1.23 1.46
CA ALA A 304 17.44 -1.50 2.46
C ALA A 304 16.03 -1.18 1.92
N THR A 305 15.86 0.00 1.29
CA THR A 305 14.58 0.40 0.68
C THR A 305 14.13 -0.57 -0.41
N GLN A 306 15.05 -1.05 -1.26
CA GLN A 306 14.75 -2.09 -2.25
C GLN A 306 14.32 -3.42 -1.62
N LEU A 307 14.76 -3.69 -0.40
CA LEU A 307 14.35 -4.85 0.40
C LEU A 307 13.06 -4.60 1.20
N GLY A 308 12.50 -3.40 1.13
CA GLY A 308 11.31 -3.02 1.87
C GLY A 308 11.55 -2.56 3.31
N ILE A 309 12.81 -2.27 3.66
CA ILE A 309 13.19 -1.78 4.99
C ILE A 309 13.47 -0.28 4.87
N PRO A 310 12.71 0.61 5.53
CA PRO A 310 13.04 2.02 5.58
C PRO A 310 14.44 2.23 6.17
N GLY A 311 15.26 3.07 5.51
CA GLY A 311 16.66 3.27 5.91
C GLY A 311 16.81 3.74 7.36
N ASP A 312 15.89 4.54 7.86
CA ASP A 312 15.87 5.08 9.21
C ASP A 312 15.58 4.02 10.27
N VAL A 313 14.83 2.96 9.93
CA VAL A 313 14.59 1.81 10.81
C VAL A 313 15.90 1.11 11.17
N LEU A 314 16.86 1.03 10.23
CA LEU A 314 18.18 0.42 10.50
C LEU A 314 19.04 1.22 11.48
N ASP A 315 18.76 2.50 11.66
CA ASP A 315 19.49 3.36 12.62
C ASP A 315 18.97 3.17 14.05
N VAL A 316 17.74 2.66 14.23
CA VAL A 316 17.03 2.53 15.52
C VAL A 316 16.81 1.06 15.94
N VAL A 317 17.24 0.10 15.11
CA VAL A 317 17.00 -1.35 15.32
C VAL A 317 17.62 -1.88 16.61
N GLU A 318 18.61 -1.23 17.21
CA GLU A 318 19.26 -1.71 18.42
C GLU A 318 18.77 -0.92 19.65
N LEU A 319 17.80 -1.49 20.36
CA LEU A 319 17.36 -0.97 21.66
C LEU A 319 18.50 -1.07 22.69
N ARG A 320 18.92 0.05 23.24
CA ARG A 320 20.03 0.10 24.21
C ARG A 320 19.59 -0.09 25.65
N PRO A 321 18.47 0.50 26.12
CA PRO A 321 18.00 0.31 27.48
C PRO A 321 17.44 -1.10 27.70
N THR A 322 17.61 -1.59 28.92
CA THR A 322 16.91 -2.76 29.43
C THR A 322 15.81 -2.29 30.38
N PHE A 323 14.59 -2.77 30.22
CA PHE A 323 13.45 -2.30 31.01
C PHE A 323 13.14 -3.28 32.14
N THR A 324 12.83 -2.74 33.33
CA THR A 324 12.14 -3.48 34.39
C THR A 324 10.66 -3.12 34.38
N ALA A 325 9.83 -4.01 34.91
CA ALA A 325 8.38 -3.84 34.98
C ALA A 325 7.86 -4.30 36.35
N ASP A 326 8.51 -3.86 37.42
CA ASP A 326 8.25 -4.35 38.79
C ASP A 326 6.89 -3.89 39.30
N SER A 327 6.52 -2.62 39.08
CA SER A 327 5.20 -2.08 39.44
C SER A 327 4.09 -2.75 38.62
N THR A 328 4.31 -2.93 37.32
CA THR A 328 3.39 -3.66 36.43
C THR A 328 3.23 -5.11 36.89
N ALA A 329 4.32 -5.81 37.15
CA ALA A 329 4.27 -7.20 37.60
C ALA A 329 3.57 -7.37 38.96
N ALA A 330 3.78 -6.42 39.86
CA ALA A 330 3.08 -6.40 41.16
C ALA A 330 1.58 -6.19 41.00
N ALA A 331 1.17 -5.25 40.15
CA ALA A 331 -0.25 -4.95 39.92
C ALA A 331 -0.99 -6.04 39.12
N LEU A 332 -0.27 -6.79 38.26
CA LEU A 332 -0.85 -7.91 37.50
C LEU A 332 -0.78 -9.25 38.23
N ARG A 333 -0.23 -9.30 39.43
CA ARG A 333 -0.08 -10.57 40.18
C ARG A 333 -1.43 -11.20 40.48
N GLY A 334 -1.55 -12.50 40.14
CA GLY A 334 -2.79 -13.25 40.36
C GLY A 334 -3.89 -13.07 39.34
N THR A 335 -3.69 -12.19 38.32
CA THR A 335 -4.69 -11.93 37.28
C THR A 335 -4.64 -12.91 36.12
N GLY A 336 -3.53 -13.65 35.95
CA GLY A 336 -3.27 -14.49 34.79
C GLY A 336 -2.79 -13.71 33.55
N ILE A 337 -2.72 -12.36 33.60
CA ILE A 337 -2.26 -11.52 32.50
C ILE A 337 -0.73 -11.59 32.44
N THR A 338 -0.20 -12.26 31.41
CA THR A 338 1.24 -12.44 31.22
C THR A 338 1.62 -12.29 29.76
N VAL A 339 2.86 -11.84 29.49
CA VAL A 339 3.38 -11.79 28.13
C VAL A 339 3.68 -13.21 27.63
N PRO A 340 3.04 -13.69 26.55
CA PRO A 340 3.35 -15.01 26.00
C PRO A 340 4.76 -15.00 25.38
N GLU A 341 5.40 -16.18 25.34
CA GLU A 341 6.70 -16.31 24.67
C GLU A 341 6.58 -16.02 23.17
N PHE A 342 7.52 -15.26 22.60
CA PHE A 342 7.48 -14.85 21.18
C PHE A 342 7.37 -16.05 20.22
N SER A 343 8.06 -17.15 20.53
CA SER A 343 8.03 -18.39 19.74
C SER A 343 6.63 -19.02 19.62
N SER A 344 5.73 -18.76 20.57
CA SER A 344 4.37 -19.32 20.57
C SER A 344 3.42 -18.62 19.60
N TYR A 345 3.66 -17.33 19.31
CA TYR A 345 2.78 -16.55 18.45
C TYR A 345 3.44 -16.04 17.16
N ALA A 346 4.77 -16.05 17.04
CA ALA A 346 5.48 -15.65 15.84
C ALA A 346 4.99 -16.35 14.55
N PRO A 347 4.65 -17.67 14.56
CA PRO A 347 4.08 -18.32 13.38
C PRO A 347 2.73 -17.73 12.97
N LYS A 348 1.90 -17.31 13.94
CA LYS A 348 0.59 -16.70 13.68
C LYS A 348 0.75 -15.30 13.07
N LEU A 349 1.72 -14.50 13.59
CA LEU A 349 2.07 -13.21 13.00
C LEU A 349 2.52 -13.35 11.54
N TRP A 350 3.36 -14.35 11.26
CA TRP A 350 3.81 -14.64 9.90
C TRP A 350 2.65 -15.02 8.98
N ARG A 351 1.78 -15.93 9.43
CA ARG A 351 0.62 -16.39 8.67
C ARG A 351 -0.29 -15.22 8.32
N TYR A 352 -0.66 -14.41 9.33
CA TYR A 352 -1.50 -13.24 9.11
C TYR A 352 -0.84 -12.24 8.15
N TRP A 353 0.44 -11.94 8.34
CA TRP A 353 1.18 -11.07 7.44
C TRP A 353 1.21 -11.64 6.02
N ALA A 354 1.56 -12.90 5.86
CA ALA A 354 1.59 -13.56 4.57
C ALA A 354 0.22 -13.61 3.89
N GLU A 355 -0.86 -13.66 4.65
CA GLU A 355 -2.22 -13.70 4.14
C GLU A 355 -2.82 -12.33 3.84
N HIS A 356 -2.51 -11.30 4.58
CA HIS A 356 -3.21 -10.02 4.53
C HIS A 356 -2.31 -8.83 4.20
N LEU A 357 -1.02 -8.87 4.56
CA LEU A 357 -0.14 -7.71 4.51
C LEU A 357 1.06 -7.88 3.57
N ASP A 358 1.36 -9.11 3.11
CA ASP A 358 2.48 -9.34 2.19
C ASP A 358 2.24 -8.58 0.87
N PRO A 359 3.09 -7.61 0.51
CA PRO A 359 2.95 -6.87 -0.74
C PRO A 359 3.15 -7.75 -1.99
N ASP A 360 3.91 -8.85 -1.88
CA ASP A 360 4.20 -9.78 -2.97
C ASP A 360 3.25 -11.01 -3.02
N ARG A 361 2.12 -10.92 -2.35
CA ARG A 361 1.15 -12.00 -2.16
C ARG A 361 0.46 -12.53 -3.42
N ALA A 362 0.97 -12.32 -4.59
CA ALA A 362 0.56 -13.10 -5.75
C ALA A 362 1.01 -14.55 -5.56
N ARG A 363 0.24 -15.33 -4.83
CA ARG A 363 0.51 -16.77 -4.61
C ARG A 363 0.28 -17.49 -5.92
N ARG A 364 1.35 -17.77 -6.65
CA ARG A 364 1.31 -18.49 -7.92
C ARG A 364 0.74 -19.89 -7.79
N ASP A 365 0.81 -20.45 -6.59
CA ASP A 365 0.43 -21.83 -6.29
C ASP A 365 -0.86 -21.94 -5.46
N ASP A 366 -1.60 -20.83 -5.24
CA ASP A 366 -2.89 -20.87 -4.57
C ASP A 366 -3.94 -21.54 -5.48
N PRO A 367 -4.62 -22.62 -5.03
CA PRO A 367 -5.65 -23.30 -5.81
C PRO A 367 -6.78 -22.38 -6.27
N ALA A 368 -7.10 -21.35 -5.49
CA ALA A 368 -8.15 -20.37 -5.81
C ALA A 368 -7.63 -19.20 -6.68
N GLY A 369 -6.34 -19.18 -6.99
CA GLY A 369 -5.71 -18.23 -7.91
C GLY A 369 -4.77 -17.22 -7.26
N PRO A 370 -3.87 -16.62 -8.06
CA PRO A 370 -2.80 -15.75 -7.54
C PRO A 370 -3.28 -14.37 -7.07
N LEU A 371 -4.55 -14.02 -7.30
CA LEU A 371 -5.15 -12.73 -6.93
C LEU A 371 -6.20 -12.86 -5.81
N VAL A 372 -6.25 -14.01 -5.13
CA VAL A 372 -7.17 -14.24 -4.01
C VAL A 372 -7.01 -13.15 -2.94
N GLY A 373 -8.14 -12.57 -2.51
CA GLY A 373 -8.19 -11.52 -1.51
C GLY A 373 -7.63 -10.17 -1.97
N LYS A 374 -7.39 -9.97 -3.28
CA LYS A 374 -6.98 -8.67 -3.85
C LYS A 374 -8.16 -7.92 -4.43
N HIS A 375 -8.26 -6.64 -4.08
CA HIS A 375 -9.23 -5.69 -4.58
C HIS A 375 -8.63 -4.89 -5.75
N VAL A 376 -9.21 -5.04 -6.94
CA VAL A 376 -8.64 -4.51 -8.20
C VAL A 376 -9.61 -3.56 -8.87
N ILE A 377 -9.27 -2.28 -8.95
CA ILE A 377 -9.98 -1.31 -9.79
C ILE A 377 -9.51 -1.45 -11.25
N ILE A 378 -10.45 -1.55 -12.18
CA ILE A 378 -10.17 -1.58 -13.62
C ILE A 378 -10.97 -0.47 -14.31
N THR A 379 -10.27 0.54 -14.84
CA THR A 379 -10.90 1.62 -15.58
C THR A 379 -11.15 1.23 -17.04
N GLY A 380 -12.26 1.70 -17.63
CA GLY A 380 -12.66 1.34 -18.98
C GLY A 380 -13.03 -0.16 -19.12
N ALA A 381 -13.64 -0.73 -18.08
CA ALA A 381 -13.97 -2.15 -18.00
C ALA A 381 -15.14 -2.57 -18.88
N SER A 382 -15.93 -1.66 -19.47
CA SER A 382 -17.11 -1.97 -20.25
C SER A 382 -16.84 -2.69 -21.58
N SER A 383 -15.60 -2.66 -22.09
CA SER A 383 -15.30 -3.27 -23.39
C SER A 383 -13.81 -3.60 -23.58
N GLY A 384 -13.49 -4.38 -24.62
CA GLY A 384 -12.12 -4.61 -25.10
C GLY A 384 -11.18 -5.17 -24.04
N ILE A 385 -10.01 -4.56 -23.89
CA ILE A 385 -8.95 -5.01 -22.95
C ILE A 385 -9.46 -4.96 -21.51
N GLY A 386 -10.15 -3.88 -21.11
CA GLY A 386 -10.64 -3.71 -19.74
C GLY A 386 -11.63 -4.82 -19.34
N ARG A 387 -12.58 -5.14 -20.22
CA ARG A 387 -13.55 -6.22 -20.00
C ARG A 387 -12.88 -7.58 -19.88
N ALA A 388 -12.00 -7.91 -20.82
CA ALA A 388 -11.25 -9.17 -20.80
C ALA A 388 -10.34 -9.26 -19.55
N SER A 389 -9.73 -8.14 -19.13
CA SER A 389 -8.92 -8.09 -17.90
C SER A 389 -9.75 -8.29 -16.65
N ALA A 390 -10.96 -7.71 -16.58
CA ALA A 390 -11.87 -7.90 -15.45
C ALA A 390 -12.25 -9.39 -15.27
N ILE A 391 -12.60 -10.07 -16.35
CA ILE A 391 -12.90 -11.52 -16.34
C ILE A 391 -11.64 -12.29 -15.90
N ALA A 392 -10.50 -12.02 -16.53
CA ALA A 392 -9.26 -12.74 -16.23
C ALA A 392 -8.74 -12.54 -14.79
N VAL A 393 -8.98 -11.38 -14.19
CA VAL A 393 -8.67 -11.09 -12.77
C VAL A 393 -9.60 -11.86 -11.84
N ALA A 394 -10.91 -11.86 -12.13
CA ALA A 394 -11.90 -12.59 -11.35
C ALA A 394 -11.69 -14.11 -11.38
N GLU A 395 -11.38 -14.69 -12.56
CA GLU A 395 -11.00 -16.10 -12.72
C GLU A 395 -9.78 -16.52 -11.88
N ARG A 396 -8.97 -15.53 -11.44
CA ARG A 396 -7.79 -15.76 -10.59
C ARG A 396 -8.01 -15.38 -9.14
N GLY A 397 -9.27 -15.28 -8.73
CA GLY A 397 -9.68 -15.03 -7.35
C GLY A 397 -9.66 -13.57 -6.91
N GLY A 398 -9.41 -12.61 -7.83
CA GLY A 398 -9.46 -11.19 -7.51
C GLY A 398 -10.89 -10.65 -7.43
N CYS A 399 -11.15 -9.73 -6.49
CA CYS A 399 -12.39 -8.95 -6.44
C CYS A 399 -12.25 -7.73 -7.36
N VAL A 400 -13.11 -7.63 -8.37
CA VAL A 400 -13.03 -6.61 -9.42
C VAL A 400 -13.98 -5.44 -9.14
N PHE A 401 -13.45 -4.23 -9.11
CA PHE A 401 -14.24 -2.99 -9.20
C PHE A 401 -14.16 -2.46 -10.64
N ALA A 402 -15.20 -2.72 -11.40
CA ALA A 402 -15.28 -2.38 -12.81
C ALA A 402 -15.79 -0.94 -13.00
N LEU A 403 -14.95 -0.07 -13.56
CA LEU A 403 -15.25 1.35 -13.77
C LEU A 403 -15.43 1.68 -15.25
N ALA A 404 -16.53 2.31 -15.62
CA ALA A 404 -16.77 2.92 -16.94
C ALA A 404 -17.89 3.95 -16.86
N ARG A 405 -18.13 4.69 -17.95
CA ARG A 405 -19.24 5.65 -18.07
C ARG A 405 -20.60 5.01 -18.33
N SER A 406 -20.60 3.83 -18.95
CA SER A 406 -21.83 3.07 -19.26
C SER A 406 -22.13 2.07 -18.14
N GLY A 407 -23.18 2.30 -17.36
CA GLY A 407 -23.62 1.40 -16.29
C GLY A 407 -24.10 0.06 -16.83
N GLU A 408 -24.97 0.04 -17.86
CA GLU A 408 -25.55 -1.17 -18.45
C GLU A 408 -24.47 -2.19 -18.87
N ALA A 409 -23.43 -1.73 -19.60
CA ALA A 409 -22.34 -2.61 -20.02
C ALA A 409 -21.46 -3.11 -18.85
N LEU A 410 -21.47 -2.41 -17.71
CA LEU A 410 -20.80 -2.86 -16.48
C LEU A 410 -21.65 -3.90 -15.76
N ASP A 411 -22.96 -3.71 -15.73
CA ASP A 411 -23.89 -4.65 -15.10
C ASP A 411 -23.87 -6.01 -15.82
N ASP A 412 -23.82 -6.01 -17.15
CA ASP A 412 -23.63 -7.21 -17.98
C ASP A 412 -22.32 -7.92 -17.64
N LEU A 413 -21.22 -7.17 -17.54
CA LEU A 413 -19.91 -7.73 -17.16
C LEU A 413 -19.93 -8.33 -15.75
N VAL A 414 -20.52 -7.63 -14.80
CA VAL A 414 -20.61 -8.09 -13.40
C VAL A 414 -21.46 -9.35 -13.30
N ALA A 415 -22.58 -9.40 -14.01
CA ALA A 415 -23.44 -10.57 -14.08
C ALA A 415 -22.69 -11.79 -14.66
N GLU A 416 -21.92 -11.61 -15.74
CA GLU A 416 -21.11 -12.67 -16.33
C GLU A 416 -20.03 -13.18 -15.35
N ILE A 417 -19.29 -12.29 -14.70
CA ILE A 417 -18.27 -12.67 -13.72
C ILE A 417 -18.90 -13.43 -12.55
N ARG A 418 -20.00 -12.94 -12.01
CA ARG A 418 -20.70 -13.59 -10.88
C ARG A 418 -21.29 -14.94 -11.24
N SER A 419 -21.84 -15.09 -12.45
CA SER A 419 -22.35 -16.39 -12.92
C SER A 419 -21.26 -17.45 -13.05
N SER A 420 -20.00 -17.02 -13.24
CA SER A 420 -18.82 -17.87 -13.26
C SER A 420 -18.18 -18.09 -11.87
N GLY A 421 -18.83 -17.62 -10.78
CA GLY A 421 -18.35 -17.75 -9.40
C GLY A 421 -17.32 -16.69 -8.97
N GLY A 422 -17.03 -15.70 -9.81
CA GLY A 422 -16.12 -14.60 -9.48
C GLY A 422 -16.78 -13.46 -8.70
N GLN A 423 -15.98 -12.55 -8.17
CA GLN A 423 -16.46 -11.36 -7.45
C GLN A 423 -16.22 -10.09 -8.28
N ALA A 424 -17.28 -9.35 -8.55
CA ALA A 424 -17.21 -8.08 -9.26
C ALA A 424 -18.32 -7.11 -8.83
N TYR A 425 -18.02 -5.81 -8.94
CA TYR A 425 -18.93 -4.70 -8.63
C TYR A 425 -18.80 -3.61 -9.69
N ALA A 426 -19.94 -3.04 -10.11
CA ALA A 426 -20.01 -1.99 -11.11
C ALA A 426 -20.02 -0.61 -10.45
N PHE A 427 -19.23 0.31 -11.04
CA PHE A 427 -19.18 1.72 -10.63
C PHE A 427 -19.18 2.62 -11.86
N THR A 428 -20.22 3.44 -12.01
CA THR A 428 -20.25 4.44 -13.07
C THR A 428 -19.27 5.57 -12.71
N CYS A 429 -18.24 5.76 -13.55
CA CYS A 429 -17.19 6.75 -13.32
C CYS A 429 -16.70 7.35 -14.64
N ASP A 430 -16.67 8.67 -14.72
CA ASP A 430 -15.94 9.39 -15.77
C ASP A 430 -14.56 9.81 -15.24
N VAL A 431 -13.51 9.16 -15.70
CA VAL A 431 -12.14 9.46 -15.29
C VAL A 431 -11.66 10.85 -15.69
N THR A 432 -12.40 11.54 -16.60
CA THR A 432 -12.09 12.93 -16.99
C THR A 432 -12.63 13.98 -16.02
N ASP A 433 -13.51 13.57 -15.11
CA ASP A 433 -14.11 14.40 -14.07
C ASP A 433 -13.53 14.05 -12.69
N SER A 434 -12.93 15.04 -12.02
CA SER A 434 -12.31 14.86 -10.69
C SER A 434 -13.33 14.50 -9.63
N ALA A 435 -14.51 15.14 -9.64
CA ALA A 435 -15.56 14.87 -8.64
C ALA A 435 -16.11 13.44 -8.79
N SER A 436 -16.29 12.97 -10.02
CA SER A 436 -16.70 11.59 -10.31
C SER A 436 -15.69 10.57 -9.79
N VAL A 437 -14.39 10.83 -10.00
CA VAL A 437 -13.30 9.95 -9.51
C VAL A 437 -13.25 9.93 -7.99
N GLU A 438 -13.24 11.09 -7.35
CA GLU A 438 -13.19 11.20 -5.88
C GLU A 438 -14.38 10.52 -5.21
N HIS A 439 -15.60 10.77 -5.72
CA HIS A 439 -16.81 10.12 -5.22
C HIS A 439 -16.71 8.59 -5.35
N THR A 440 -16.32 8.09 -6.55
CA THR A 440 -16.24 6.64 -6.80
C THR A 440 -15.19 5.97 -5.91
N VAL A 441 -13.99 6.55 -5.78
CA VAL A 441 -12.94 5.99 -4.92
C VAL A 441 -13.38 6.00 -3.46
N LYS A 442 -14.00 7.08 -2.99
CA LYS A 442 -14.53 7.18 -1.62
C LYS A 442 -15.63 6.14 -1.35
N ASP A 443 -16.56 5.91 -2.30
CA ASP A 443 -17.59 4.87 -2.18
C ASP A 443 -16.97 3.47 -2.12
N ILE A 444 -16.01 3.15 -3.00
CA ILE A 444 -15.31 1.86 -2.97
C ILE A 444 -14.59 1.65 -1.63
N LEU A 445 -13.81 2.62 -1.18
CA LEU A 445 -13.10 2.52 0.09
C LEU A 445 -14.07 2.46 1.27
N GLY A 446 -15.18 3.19 1.21
CA GLY A 446 -16.26 3.16 2.20
C GLY A 446 -16.90 1.79 2.33
N ARG A 447 -17.20 1.12 1.23
CA ARG A 447 -17.92 -0.17 1.20
C ARG A 447 -17.02 -1.38 1.42
N PHE A 448 -15.79 -1.36 0.93
CA PHE A 448 -14.90 -2.53 0.87
C PHE A 448 -13.64 -2.39 1.72
N GLY A 449 -13.41 -1.22 2.31
CA GLY A 449 -12.31 -0.96 3.24
C GLY A 449 -10.96 -0.71 2.58
N HIS A 450 -10.66 -1.34 1.43
CA HIS A 450 -9.37 -1.17 0.78
C HIS A 450 -9.38 -1.42 -0.73
N VAL A 451 -8.34 -0.92 -1.39
CA VAL A 451 -8.01 -1.21 -2.79
C VAL A 451 -6.52 -1.57 -2.85
N ASP A 452 -6.18 -2.70 -3.46
CA ASP A 452 -4.81 -3.16 -3.61
C ASP A 452 -4.20 -2.71 -4.94
N TYR A 453 -4.97 -2.82 -6.03
CA TYR A 453 -4.48 -2.63 -7.38
C TYR A 453 -5.36 -1.69 -8.20
N LEU A 454 -4.71 -0.91 -9.08
CA LEU A 454 -5.37 -0.10 -10.09
C LEU A 454 -4.87 -0.48 -11.48
N VAL A 455 -5.80 -0.80 -12.39
CA VAL A 455 -5.51 -0.96 -13.82
C VAL A 455 -6.04 0.27 -14.57
N ASN A 456 -5.12 1.15 -14.95
CA ASN A 456 -5.39 2.31 -15.81
C ASN A 456 -5.48 1.83 -17.27
N ASN A 457 -6.68 1.41 -17.67
CA ASN A 457 -6.97 0.95 -19.02
C ASN A 457 -7.89 1.89 -19.79
N ALA A 458 -8.72 2.72 -19.12
CA ALA A 458 -9.54 3.71 -19.82
C ALA A 458 -8.70 4.54 -20.78
N GLY A 459 -9.12 4.61 -22.03
CA GLY A 459 -8.34 5.29 -23.03
C GLY A 459 -9.06 5.50 -24.35
N ARG A 460 -8.54 6.42 -25.13
CA ARG A 460 -9.01 6.76 -26.48
C ARG A 460 -7.82 6.87 -27.42
N SER A 461 -7.95 6.34 -28.62
CA SER A 461 -6.94 6.46 -29.68
C SER A 461 -7.52 7.21 -30.88
N ILE A 462 -6.75 8.14 -31.40
CA ILE A 462 -7.04 8.85 -32.66
C ILE A 462 -5.87 8.62 -33.60
N ARG A 463 -6.16 8.02 -34.75
CA ARG A 463 -5.19 7.83 -35.85
C ARG A 463 -5.44 8.89 -36.91
N ARG A 464 -4.61 9.92 -36.92
CA ARG A 464 -4.64 11.01 -37.90
C ARG A 464 -3.25 11.62 -38.05
N SER A 465 -2.85 11.95 -39.29
CA SER A 465 -1.61 12.67 -39.50
C SER A 465 -1.72 14.12 -38.98
N VAL A 466 -0.60 14.69 -38.54
CA VAL A 466 -0.55 16.06 -38.00
C VAL A 466 -0.99 17.09 -39.04
N VAL A 467 -0.68 16.85 -40.32
CA VAL A 467 -1.09 17.74 -41.40
C VAL A 467 -2.61 17.81 -41.59
N ASN A 468 -3.35 16.79 -41.15
CA ASN A 468 -4.81 16.75 -41.15
C ASN A 468 -5.40 17.10 -39.78
N SER A 469 -4.61 17.70 -38.90
CA SER A 469 -5.00 18.02 -37.50
C SER A 469 -4.77 19.50 -37.13
N THR A 470 -4.49 20.36 -38.09
CA THR A 470 -4.09 21.75 -37.84
C THR A 470 -5.19 22.60 -37.17
N ASP A 471 -6.45 22.24 -37.36
CA ASP A 471 -7.65 22.84 -36.78
C ASP A 471 -8.29 21.99 -35.67
N ARG A 472 -7.57 20.96 -35.15
CA ARG A 472 -8.14 19.94 -34.29
C ARG A 472 -7.42 19.77 -32.95
N LEU A 473 -7.05 20.86 -32.33
CA LEU A 473 -6.42 20.86 -31.00
C LEU A 473 -7.28 20.11 -29.98
N HIS A 474 -8.60 20.22 -30.07
CA HIS A 474 -9.55 19.49 -29.21
C HIS A 474 -9.39 17.96 -29.24
N ASP A 475 -8.86 17.36 -30.32
CA ASP A 475 -8.58 15.92 -30.36
C ASP A 475 -7.39 15.57 -29.45
N TYR A 476 -6.38 16.43 -29.34
CA TYR A 476 -5.23 16.28 -28.44
C TYR A 476 -5.68 16.45 -26.99
N GLU A 477 -6.47 17.49 -26.71
CA GLU A 477 -7.01 17.75 -25.36
C GLU A 477 -7.87 16.59 -24.85
N ARG A 478 -8.78 16.06 -25.68
CA ARG A 478 -9.62 14.91 -25.34
C ARG A 478 -8.81 13.65 -25.04
N VAL A 479 -7.78 13.39 -25.83
CA VAL A 479 -6.94 12.21 -25.66
C VAL A 479 -6.10 12.34 -24.39
N MET A 480 -5.53 13.54 -24.14
CA MET A 480 -4.81 13.83 -22.90
C MET A 480 -5.72 13.74 -21.67
N ALA A 481 -6.93 14.27 -21.75
CA ALA A 481 -7.89 14.24 -20.65
C ALA A 481 -8.19 12.81 -20.16
N VAL A 482 -8.39 11.86 -21.08
CA VAL A 482 -8.70 10.47 -20.73
C VAL A 482 -7.44 9.66 -20.41
N ASN A 483 -6.45 9.67 -21.31
CA ASN A 483 -5.33 8.73 -21.25
C ASN A 483 -4.29 9.09 -20.18
N TYR A 484 -4.09 10.39 -19.93
CA TYR A 484 -3.12 10.90 -18.98
C TYR A 484 -3.80 11.41 -17.70
N PHE A 485 -4.56 12.52 -17.81
CA PHE A 485 -5.16 13.12 -16.62
C PHE A 485 -6.15 12.21 -15.91
N GLY A 486 -6.91 11.37 -16.64
CA GLY A 486 -7.79 10.37 -16.04
C GLY A 486 -7.03 9.37 -15.18
N SER A 487 -5.90 8.87 -15.69
CA SER A 487 -5.02 7.95 -14.93
C SER A 487 -4.37 8.64 -13.73
N VAL A 488 -3.93 9.90 -13.89
CA VAL A 488 -3.36 10.71 -12.79
C VAL A 488 -4.38 10.92 -11.67
N ARG A 489 -5.63 11.31 -12.02
CA ARG A 489 -6.70 11.48 -11.02
C ARG A 489 -6.95 10.22 -10.20
N MET A 490 -7.03 9.05 -10.86
CA MET A 490 -7.21 7.77 -10.18
C MET A 490 -6.06 7.48 -9.20
N VAL A 491 -4.81 7.71 -9.62
CA VAL A 491 -3.64 7.51 -8.75
C VAL A 491 -3.69 8.46 -7.56
N LEU A 492 -3.93 9.76 -7.79
CA LEU A 492 -3.95 10.77 -6.73
C LEU A 492 -5.08 10.50 -5.71
N ALA A 493 -6.24 10.05 -6.17
CA ALA A 493 -7.36 9.71 -5.28
C ALA A 493 -7.06 8.49 -4.39
N LEU A 494 -6.28 7.52 -4.87
CA LEU A 494 -5.91 6.32 -4.12
C LEU A 494 -4.62 6.47 -3.30
N LEU A 495 -3.78 7.43 -3.65
CA LEU A 495 -2.45 7.60 -3.05
C LEU A 495 -2.46 7.75 -1.51
N PRO A 496 -3.34 8.57 -0.90
CA PRO A 496 -3.40 8.68 0.56
C PRO A 496 -3.69 7.32 1.23
N HIS A 497 -4.66 6.57 0.69
CA HIS A 497 -5.02 5.25 1.18
C HIS A 497 -3.86 4.24 1.06
N TRP A 498 -3.15 4.23 -0.06
CA TRP A 498 -2.01 3.33 -0.25
C TRP A 498 -0.81 3.70 0.63
N ARG A 499 -0.58 4.98 0.87
CA ARG A 499 0.46 5.43 1.80
C ARG A 499 0.16 5.00 3.23
N GLU A 500 -1.09 5.14 3.68
CA GLU A 500 -1.53 4.67 5.00
C GLU A 500 -1.33 3.15 5.15
N ARG A 501 -1.66 2.37 4.11
CA ARG A 501 -1.49 0.92 4.10
C ARG A 501 -0.07 0.45 3.78
N ARG A 502 0.79 1.34 3.31
CA ARG A 502 2.12 1.03 2.76
C ARG A 502 2.08 -0.05 1.69
N PHE A 503 1.08 0.01 0.84
CA PHE A 503 0.91 -0.93 -0.24
C PHE A 503 -0.02 -0.40 -1.32
N GLY A 504 0.42 -0.48 -2.57
CA GLY A 504 -0.36 -0.20 -3.76
C GLY A 504 0.38 -0.65 -5.03
N HIS A 505 -0.36 -1.07 -6.05
CA HIS A 505 0.26 -1.36 -7.34
C HIS A 505 -0.60 -0.86 -8.50
N VAL A 506 0.03 -0.18 -9.45
CA VAL A 506 -0.63 0.40 -10.62
C VAL A 506 -0.14 -0.29 -11.88
N VAL A 507 -1.07 -0.79 -12.68
CA VAL A 507 -0.80 -1.30 -14.04
C VAL A 507 -1.34 -0.30 -15.05
N ASN A 508 -0.44 0.33 -15.81
CA ASN A 508 -0.81 1.25 -16.89
C ASN A 508 -0.83 0.52 -18.23
N VAL A 509 -1.96 0.53 -18.91
CA VAL A 509 -2.07 0.06 -20.28
C VAL A 509 -1.56 1.15 -21.21
N SER A 510 -0.24 1.13 -21.48
CA SER A 510 0.45 2.00 -22.42
C SER A 510 0.37 1.44 -23.85
N SER A 511 1.32 1.73 -24.70
CA SER A 511 1.31 1.31 -26.10
C SER A 511 2.71 1.02 -26.64
N ALA A 512 2.91 -0.09 -27.34
CA ALA A 512 4.13 -0.36 -28.09
C ALA A 512 4.44 0.70 -29.16
N GLY A 513 3.42 1.48 -29.56
CA GLY A 513 3.60 2.62 -30.44
C GLY A 513 4.48 3.72 -29.83
N VAL A 514 4.56 3.84 -28.49
CA VAL A 514 5.45 4.79 -27.80
C VAL A 514 6.90 4.42 -28.10
N GLN A 515 7.24 3.16 -27.96
CA GLN A 515 8.58 2.64 -28.25
C GLN A 515 8.96 2.76 -29.74
N ALA A 516 7.97 2.54 -30.61
CA ALA A 516 8.17 2.59 -32.07
C ALA A 516 8.06 3.98 -32.68
N ASN A 517 7.66 5.01 -31.93
CA ASN A 517 7.37 6.36 -32.46
C ASN A 517 6.47 6.34 -33.71
N SER A 518 5.39 5.52 -33.67
CA SER A 518 4.55 5.22 -34.82
C SER A 518 3.89 6.48 -35.41
N PRO A 519 4.03 6.79 -36.71
CA PRO A 519 3.43 7.98 -37.32
C PRO A 519 1.90 7.91 -37.32
N LYS A 520 1.26 9.10 -37.45
CA LYS A 520 -0.22 9.30 -37.47
C LYS A 520 -0.92 9.13 -36.12
N TYR A 521 -0.18 9.04 -35.04
CA TYR A 521 -0.71 8.96 -33.68
C TYR A 521 -0.24 10.12 -32.80
N SER A 522 -0.04 11.31 -33.39
CA SER A 522 0.51 12.49 -32.70
C SER A 522 -0.31 12.99 -31.52
N ALA A 523 -1.61 12.72 -31.45
CA ALA A 523 -2.44 12.99 -30.27
C ALA A 523 -2.34 11.84 -29.22
N TYR A 524 -2.28 10.60 -29.69
CA TYR A 524 -2.37 9.41 -28.83
C TYR A 524 -1.05 9.04 -28.13
N LEU A 525 0.04 8.91 -28.91
CA LEU A 525 1.30 8.42 -28.35
C LEU A 525 1.92 9.36 -27.32
N PRO A 526 1.90 10.71 -27.50
CA PRO A 526 2.34 11.60 -26.44
C PRO A 526 1.57 11.46 -25.13
N SER A 527 0.26 11.16 -25.18
CA SER A 527 -0.53 10.95 -23.96
C SER A 527 -0.12 9.69 -23.22
N LYS A 528 0.27 8.62 -23.93
CA LYS A 528 0.76 7.39 -23.33
C LYS A 528 2.22 7.52 -22.85
N ALA A 529 3.07 8.25 -23.59
CA ALA A 529 4.42 8.58 -23.15
C ALA A 529 4.44 9.45 -21.87
N ALA A 530 3.50 10.41 -21.77
CA ALA A 530 3.33 11.20 -20.56
C ALA A 530 2.93 10.32 -19.35
N LEU A 531 2.05 9.32 -19.56
CA LEU A 531 1.67 8.37 -18.51
C LEU A 531 2.85 7.48 -18.09
N ASP A 532 3.67 7.03 -19.03
CA ASP A 532 4.88 6.25 -18.74
C ASP A 532 5.86 7.07 -17.90
N ALA A 533 6.13 8.32 -18.29
CA ALA A 533 7.01 9.23 -17.54
C ALA A 533 6.46 9.54 -16.14
N PHE A 534 5.16 9.77 -16.00
CA PHE A 534 4.50 9.99 -14.70
C PHE A 534 4.74 8.81 -13.76
N SER A 535 4.53 7.60 -14.24
CA SER A 535 4.69 6.39 -13.41
C SER A 535 6.15 6.13 -13.01
N GLU A 536 7.13 6.46 -13.85
CA GLU A 536 8.55 6.35 -13.50
C GLU A 536 8.94 7.33 -12.38
N VAL A 537 8.46 8.58 -12.46
CA VAL A 537 8.71 9.61 -11.43
C VAL A 537 8.01 9.24 -10.13
N VAL A 538 6.70 9.02 -10.17
CA VAL A 538 5.91 8.70 -8.95
C VAL A 538 6.34 7.39 -8.33
N GLY A 539 6.66 6.37 -9.14
CA GLY A 539 7.18 5.09 -8.64
C GLY A 539 8.51 5.24 -7.88
N THR A 540 9.34 6.23 -8.27
CA THR A 540 10.56 6.56 -7.52
C THR A 540 10.24 7.27 -6.21
N GLU A 541 9.30 8.22 -6.22
CA GLU A 541 8.91 9.00 -5.04
C GLU A 541 8.20 8.14 -3.97
N THR A 542 7.45 7.12 -4.40
CA THR A 542 6.62 6.28 -3.53
C THR A 542 7.23 4.90 -3.23
N LEU A 543 8.48 4.69 -3.60
CA LEU A 543 9.16 3.41 -3.43
C LEU A 543 9.22 2.95 -1.96
N SER A 544 9.47 3.90 -1.04
CA SER A 544 9.49 3.63 0.40
C SER A 544 8.09 3.33 0.98
N ASP A 545 7.03 3.73 0.29
CA ASP A 545 5.65 3.41 0.66
C ASP A 545 5.15 2.09 0.02
N HIS A 546 6.02 1.34 -0.64
CA HIS A 546 5.70 0.11 -1.38
C HIS A 546 4.60 0.28 -2.44
N ILE A 547 4.51 1.47 -3.03
CA ILE A 547 3.61 1.75 -4.15
C ILE A 547 4.43 1.62 -5.43
N THR A 548 4.05 0.68 -6.29
CA THR A 548 4.80 0.29 -7.48
C THR A 548 3.98 0.42 -8.76
N PHE A 549 4.67 0.50 -9.90
CA PHE A 549 4.04 0.71 -11.21
C PHE A 549 4.54 -0.31 -12.22
N THR A 550 3.63 -0.79 -13.07
CA THR A 550 3.93 -1.57 -14.27
C THR A 550 3.40 -0.85 -15.50
N ASN A 551 4.27 -0.51 -16.44
CA ASN A 551 3.87 0.01 -17.75
C ASN A 551 3.83 -1.13 -18.78
N ILE A 552 2.65 -1.40 -19.34
CA ILE A 552 2.48 -2.42 -20.39
C ILE A 552 2.49 -1.71 -21.75
N HIS A 553 3.55 -1.88 -22.53
CA HIS A 553 3.60 -1.42 -23.93
C HIS A 553 2.78 -2.36 -24.80
N MET A 554 1.46 -2.19 -24.70
CA MET A 554 0.46 -3.04 -25.34
C MET A 554 0.60 -3.01 -26.86
N PRO A 555 0.74 -4.16 -27.54
CA PRO A 555 0.68 -4.22 -28.99
C PRO A 555 -0.73 -3.92 -29.50
N LEU A 556 -0.92 -3.96 -30.81
CA LEU A 556 -2.25 -3.79 -31.39
C LEU A 556 -3.18 -4.93 -30.95
N VAL A 557 -4.37 -4.58 -30.40
CA VAL A 557 -5.34 -5.54 -29.85
C VAL A 557 -6.65 -5.46 -30.62
N LYS A 558 -7.27 -6.61 -30.92
CA LYS A 558 -8.59 -6.69 -31.58
C LYS A 558 -9.68 -6.17 -30.65
N THR A 559 -9.97 -4.89 -30.75
CA THR A 559 -10.98 -4.19 -29.95
C THR A 559 -11.82 -3.27 -30.83
N PRO A 560 -12.98 -2.79 -30.38
CA PRO A 560 -13.76 -1.78 -31.10
C PRO A 560 -12.95 -0.51 -31.41
N MET A 561 -12.01 -0.14 -30.55
CA MET A 561 -11.15 1.06 -30.70
C MET A 561 -10.34 1.03 -32.00
N ILE A 562 -9.87 -0.11 -32.47
CA ILE A 562 -9.06 -0.22 -33.68
C ILE A 562 -9.87 -0.56 -34.93
N ALA A 563 -11.17 -0.83 -34.80
CA ALA A 563 -12.01 -1.26 -35.93
C ALA A 563 -11.89 -0.33 -37.15
N PRO A 564 -11.91 1.02 -37.01
CA PRO A 564 -11.81 1.94 -38.15
C PRO A 564 -10.45 1.90 -38.89
N SER A 565 -9.38 1.45 -38.23
CA SER A 565 -8.02 1.45 -38.76
C SER A 565 -7.41 0.04 -38.95
N ARG A 566 -8.16 -1.01 -38.67
CA ARG A 566 -7.68 -2.40 -38.65
C ARG A 566 -7.01 -2.84 -39.97
N LYS A 567 -7.61 -2.49 -41.10
CA LYS A 567 -7.06 -2.81 -42.44
C LYS A 567 -5.82 -2.00 -42.80
N LEU A 568 -5.53 -0.94 -42.07
CA LEU A 568 -4.44 0.01 -42.36
C LEU A 568 -3.19 -0.23 -41.49
N ASN A 569 -3.19 -1.26 -40.65
CA ASN A 569 -2.06 -1.59 -39.77
C ASN A 569 -1.25 -2.78 -40.33
N PRO A 570 0.07 -2.66 -40.44
CA PRO A 570 0.92 -3.72 -41.00
C PRO A 570 1.14 -4.90 -40.05
N VAL A 571 0.89 -4.69 -38.72
CA VAL A 571 1.11 -5.70 -37.68
C VAL A 571 -0.22 -6.37 -37.33
N PRO A 572 -0.30 -7.71 -37.33
CA PRO A 572 -1.53 -8.39 -36.93
C PRO A 572 -1.84 -8.13 -35.44
N PRO A 573 -3.09 -7.81 -35.10
CA PRO A 573 -3.49 -7.56 -33.73
C PRO A 573 -3.59 -8.86 -32.93
N ILE A 574 -3.21 -8.82 -31.65
CA ILE A 574 -3.46 -9.89 -30.68
C ILE A 574 -4.94 -9.90 -30.21
N SER A 575 -5.37 -10.97 -29.56
CA SER A 575 -6.71 -11.03 -28.96
C SER A 575 -6.80 -10.22 -27.67
N ALA A 576 -8.03 -9.90 -27.22
CA ALA A 576 -8.26 -9.20 -25.95
C ALA A 576 -7.86 -10.08 -24.74
N GLU A 577 -8.03 -11.40 -24.84
CA GLU A 577 -7.66 -12.37 -23.81
C GLU A 577 -6.13 -12.43 -23.64
N HIS A 578 -5.38 -12.36 -24.76
CA HIS A 578 -3.92 -12.29 -24.68
C HIS A 578 -3.47 -10.97 -24.03
N ALA A 579 -4.10 -9.85 -24.36
CA ALA A 579 -3.85 -8.58 -23.70
C ALA A 579 -4.20 -8.62 -22.18
N ALA A 580 -5.31 -9.26 -21.81
CA ALA A 580 -5.69 -9.49 -20.43
C ALA A 580 -4.65 -10.35 -19.66
N ALA A 581 -4.07 -11.36 -20.32
CA ALA A 581 -2.99 -12.13 -19.72
C ALA A 581 -1.73 -11.29 -19.43
N MET A 582 -1.43 -10.26 -20.26
CA MET A 582 -0.35 -9.29 -19.96
C MET A 582 -0.71 -8.42 -18.75
N VAL A 583 -1.97 -8.00 -18.62
CA VAL A 583 -2.44 -7.22 -17.44
C VAL A 583 -2.34 -8.07 -16.18
N VAL A 584 -2.83 -9.32 -16.20
CA VAL A 584 -2.70 -10.24 -15.06
C VAL A 584 -1.23 -10.48 -14.69
N ARG A 585 -0.37 -10.66 -15.68
CA ARG A 585 1.09 -10.75 -15.45
C ARG A 585 1.63 -9.49 -14.75
N GLY A 586 1.16 -8.29 -15.16
CA GLY A 586 1.51 -7.03 -14.51
C GLY A 586 1.11 -7.01 -13.04
N LEU A 587 -0.09 -7.49 -12.71
CA LEU A 587 -0.61 -7.55 -11.34
C LEU A 587 0.11 -8.61 -10.48
N VAL A 588 0.46 -9.75 -11.05
CA VAL A 588 1.06 -10.89 -10.34
C VAL A 588 2.57 -10.74 -10.19
N ASP A 589 3.29 -10.47 -11.30
CA ASP A 589 4.75 -10.42 -11.35
C ASP A 589 5.31 -9.02 -11.00
N LYS A 590 4.48 -7.98 -11.11
CA LYS A 590 4.80 -6.56 -10.87
C LYS A 590 6.12 -6.08 -11.49
N PRO A 591 6.42 -6.42 -12.76
CA PRO A 591 7.61 -5.90 -13.42
C PRO A 591 7.44 -4.41 -13.69
N ALA A 592 8.52 -3.63 -13.72
CA ALA A 592 8.43 -2.21 -14.06
C ALA A 592 7.85 -1.99 -15.48
N ARG A 593 8.19 -2.91 -16.43
CA ARG A 593 7.74 -2.85 -17.83
C ARG A 593 7.37 -4.22 -18.36
N ILE A 594 6.35 -4.27 -19.22
CA ILE A 594 6.02 -5.44 -20.06
C ILE A 594 6.06 -4.98 -21.51
N ASP A 595 7.09 -5.41 -22.22
CA ASP A 595 7.37 -5.03 -23.59
C ASP A 595 7.10 -6.18 -24.57
N THR A 596 6.91 -5.82 -25.84
CA THR A 596 6.96 -6.79 -26.93
C THR A 596 8.38 -6.83 -27.53
N PRO A 597 8.84 -7.98 -28.05
CA PRO A 597 10.16 -8.06 -28.69
C PRO A 597 10.35 -7.01 -29.78
N LEU A 598 9.32 -6.78 -30.59
CA LEU A 598 9.37 -5.78 -31.66
C LEU A 598 9.44 -4.34 -31.10
N GLY A 599 8.71 -4.06 -30.04
CA GLY A 599 8.75 -2.76 -29.34
C GLY A 599 10.15 -2.47 -28.77
N THR A 600 10.74 -3.45 -28.11
CA THR A 600 12.10 -3.33 -27.55
C THR A 600 13.15 -3.08 -28.64
N VAL A 601 13.07 -3.81 -29.76
CA VAL A 601 13.99 -3.60 -30.89
C VAL A 601 13.82 -2.20 -31.50
N ALA A 602 12.58 -1.72 -31.61
CA ALA A 602 12.30 -0.38 -32.11
C ALA A 602 12.82 0.72 -31.15
N ASP A 603 12.63 0.55 -29.86
CA ASP A 603 13.12 1.46 -28.80
C ASP A 603 14.66 1.58 -28.85
N PHE A 604 15.33 0.43 -28.88
CA PHE A 604 16.79 0.36 -29.01
C PHE A 604 17.29 0.96 -30.33
N GLY A 605 16.60 0.70 -31.44
CA GLY A 605 16.90 1.29 -32.74
C GLY A 605 16.76 2.81 -32.75
N ASN A 606 15.72 3.33 -32.10
CA ASN A 606 15.49 4.77 -31.94
C ASN A 606 16.58 5.44 -31.09
N TYR A 607 17.11 4.74 -30.10
CA TYR A 607 18.20 5.22 -29.26
C TYR A 607 19.54 5.24 -30.01
N LEU A 608 19.91 4.14 -30.68
CA LEU A 608 21.21 4.01 -31.35
C LEU A 608 21.29 4.74 -32.69
N THR A 609 20.20 4.72 -33.47
CA THR A 609 20.20 5.23 -34.86
C THR A 609 18.99 6.13 -35.13
N PRO A 610 18.80 7.25 -34.39
CA PRO A 610 17.58 8.05 -34.47
C PRO A 610 17.30 8.63 -35.86
N LYS A 611 18.33 8.97 -36.62
CA LYS A 611 18.17 9.51 -37.99
C LYS A 611 17.70 8.44 -38.98
N LEU A 612 18.21 7.22 -38.85
CA LEU A 612 17.81 6.08 -39.71
C LEU A 612 16.39 5.65 -39.36
N SER A 613 16.08 5.49 -38.09
CA SER A 613 14.72 5.16 -37.62
C SER A 613 13.68 6.15 -38.15
N ARG A 614 13.95 7.46 -38.07
CA ARG A 614 13.05 8.49 -38.63
C ARG A 614 12.83 8.34 -40.13
N ARG A 615 13.86 8.00 -40.91
CA ARG A 615 13.72 7.78 -42.35
C ARG A 615 12.85 6.54 -42.66
N VAL A 616 13.06 5.44 -41.94
CA VAL A 616 12.24 4.24 -42.04
C VAL A 616 10.78 4.54 -41.69
N LEU A 617 10.54 5.19 -40.57
CA LEU A 617 9.19 5.58 -40.15
C LEU A 617 8.52 6.57 -41.12
N HIS A 618 9.30 7.44 -41.76
CA HIS A 618 8.78 8.32 -42.82
C HIS A 618 8.33 7.52 -44.06
N GLN A 619 9.05 6.49 -44.47
CA GLN A 619 8.59 5.60 -45.56
C GLN A 619 7.29 4.88 -45.16
N LEU A 620 7.15 4.44 -43.91
CA LEU A 620 5.91 3.87 -43.40
C LEU A 620 4.78 4.90 -43.39
N TYR A 621 5.07 6.15 -43.01
CA TYR A 621 4.11 7.25 -43.07
C TYR A 621 3.55 7.48 -44.48
N LEU A 622 4.41 7.45 -45.51
CA LEU A 622 4.03 7.63 -46.91
C LEU A 622 3.27 6.41 -47.46
N GLY A 623 3.64 5.21 -47.04
CA GLY A 623 3.06 3.96 -47.53
C GLY A 623 1.65 3.65 -47.02
N TYR A 624 1.22 4.24 -45.93
CA TYR A 624 -0.08 3.96 -45.32
C TYR A 624 -0.95 5.22 -45.23
N PRO A 625 -2.00 5.37 -46.08
CA PRO A 625 -2.85 6.56 -46.10
C PRO A 625 -3.65 6.76 -44.81
N ASP A 626 -4.13 7.97 -44.56
CA ASP A 626 -5.13 8.25 -43.55
C ASP A 626 -6.48 7.65 -43.95
N SER A 627 -7.33 7.31 -42.96
CA SER A 627 -8.71 6.86 -43.20
C SER A 627 -9.55 7.96 -43.85
N ALA A 628 -10.65 7.62 -44.52
CA ALA A 628 -11.58 8.59 -45.12
C ALA A 628 -12.07 9.59 -44.07
N ALA A 629 -12.47 9.12 -42.88
CA ALA A 629 -12.88 9.97 -41.76
C ALA A 629 -11.75 10.93 -41.29
N ALA A 630 -10.49 10.47 -41.27
CA ALA A 630 -9.35 11.30 -40.91
C ALA A 630 -9.04 12.38 -41.94
N ARG A 631 -9.47 12.21 -43.18
CA ARG A 631 -9.36 13.17 -44.29
C ARG A 631 -10.58 14.10 -44.41
N GLY A 632 -11.57 13.98 -43.51
CA GLY A 632 -12.80 14.79 -43.53
C GLY A 632 -13.78 14.39 -44.63
N LEU A 633 -13.60 13.19 -45.24
CA LEU A 633 -14.52 12.68 -46.25
C LEU A 633 -15.67 11.96 -45.52
N SER A 634 -16.89 12.51 -45.64
CA SER A 634 -18.11 11.90 -45.07
C SER A 634 -18.33 10.54 -45.73
N GLY A 635 -18.61 9.53 -44.89
CA GLY A 635 -18.89 8.18 -45.37
C GLY A 635 -20.30 8.11 -45.98
N ASP A 636 -20.40 8.37 -47.28
CA ASP A 636 -21.45 7.83 -48.11
C ASP A 636 -20.83 7.61 -49.49
N GLY A 637 -20.52 6.36 -49.79
CA GLY A 637 -19.90 6.07 -51.09
C GLY A 637 -19.28 4.68 -51.12
N THR A 638 -20.02 3.77 -51.68
CA THR A 638 -19.52 2.59 -52.41
C THR A 638 -18.15 2.90 -53.05
N GLU A 639 -17.14 2.10 -52.70
CA GLU A 639 -15.84 2.09 -53.36
C GLU A 639 -16.03 1.73 -54.83
N THR A 640 -16.19 2.72 -55.70
CA THR A 640 -15.93 2.57 -57.14
C THR A 640 -14.43 2.55 -57.34
N ALA A 641 -13.95 1.44 -57.82
CA ALA A 641 -12.57 1.21 -58.21
C ALA A 641 -12.20 2.21 -59.32
N ALA A 642 -11.46 3.27 -58.99
CA ALA A 642 -10.78 4.07 -59.99
C ALA A 642 -9.57 3.35 -60.49
N SER A 643 -9.72 2.75 -61.66
CA SER A 643 -8.64 2.22 -62.48
C SER A 643 -7.77 3.36 -63.01
N GLY A 644 -6.64 3.57 -62.35
CA GLY A 644 -5.55 4.41 -62.84
C GLY A 644 -4.40 3.53 -63.27
N GLN A 645 -4.12 3.44 -64.54
CA GLN A 645 -2.99 2.73 -65.14
C GLN A 645 -1.67 3.11 -64.47
N ALA A 646 -1.07 2.18 -63.79
CA ALA A 646 0.34 2.23 -63.42
C ALA A 646 0.99 0.90 -63.84
N SER A 647 2.00 1.04 -64.66
CA SER A 647 2.81 0.05 -65.36
C SER A 647 3.08 -1.23 -64.55
N ARG A 648 2.80 -2.37 -65.21
CA ARG A 648 3.18 -3.69 -64.79
C ARG A 648 4.71 -3.84 -64.76
N ARG A 649 5.28 -3.92 -63.53
CA ARG A 649 6.55 -4.63 -63.29
C ARG A 649 6.26 -5.96 -62.57
N PRO A 650 6.92 -7.06 -62.93
CA PRO A 650 6.58 -8.37 -62.40
C PRO A 650 6.97 -8.50 -60.94
N LYS A 651 6.03 -8.96 -60.11
CA LYS A 651 6.26 -9.32 -58.70
C LYS A 651 7.17 -10.55 -58.65
N ARG A 652 8.39 -10.39 -58.12
CA ARG A 652 9.15 -11.53 -57.58
C ARG A 652 8.47 -12.05 -56.34
N PRO A 653 8.34 -13.39 -56.15
CA PRO A 653 7.72 -13.93 -54.94
C PRO A 653 8.63 -13.67 -53.74
N VAL A 654 8.12 -12.99 -52.74
CA VAL A 654 8.75 -12.87 -51.42
C VAL A 654 8.62 -14.22 -50.76
N ARG A 655 9.72 -14.96 -50.63
CA ARG A 655 9.77 -16.16 -49.79
C ARG A 655 9.37 -15.81 -48.38
N SER A 656 8.31 -16.46 -47.89
CA SER A 656 7.87 -16.36 -46.50
C SER A 656 9.03 -16.72 -45.57
N ALA A 657 9.39 -15.83 -44.66
CA ALA A 657 10.32 -16.13 -43.60
C ALA A 657 9.72 -17.27 -42.75
N ARG A 658 10.28 -18.48 -42.92
CA ARG A 658 9.98 -19.62 -42.05
C ARG A 658 10.32 -19.21 -40.61
N ASN A 659 9.37 -19.44 -39.69
CA ASN A 659 9.51 -19.35 -38.26
C ASN A 659 10.86 -19.97 -37.80
N LEU A 660 11.80 -19.12 -37.43
CA LEU A 660 12.99 -19.54 -36.69
C LEU A 660 12.53 -19.88 -35.26
N ARG A 661 12.21 -21.16 -35.04
CA ARG A 661 12.04 -21.69 -33.69
C ARG A 661 13.43 -21.80 -33.07
N VAL A 662 13.75 -20.86 -32.17
CA VAL A 662 14.92 -21.00 -31.30
C VAL A 662 14.70 -22.21 -30.38
N PRO A 663 15.67 -23.16 -30.33
CA PRO A 663 15.50 -24.38 -29.53
C PRO A 663 15.27 -24.04 -28.05
N ARG A 664 14.28 -24.68 -27.45
CA ARG A 664 13.92 -24.50 -26.00
C ARG A 664 15.09 -24.76 -25.04
N ALA A 665 16.10 -25.51 -25.47
CA ALA A 665 17.31 -25.80 -24.69
C ALA A 665 18.20 -24.57 -24.44
N VAL A 666 18.19 -23.56 -25.33
CA VAL A 666 19.01 -22.34 -25.19
C VAL A 666 18.25 -21.24 -24.39
N THR A 667 16.92 -21.23 -24.47
CA THR A 667 16.12 -20.19 -23.82
C THR A 667 15.92 -20.41 -22.31
N ARG A 668 15.98 -21.65 -21.81
CA ARG A 668 15.80 -21.96 -20.38
C ARG A 668 16.92 -21.46 -19.46
N PRO A 669 18.23 -21.68 -19.76
CA PRO A 669 19.29 -21.17 -18.89
C PRO A 669 19.41 -19.65 -18.93
N VAL A 670 19.19 -19.01 -20.09
CA VAL A 670 19.21 -17.54 -20.21
C VAL A 670 18.07 -16.90 -19.43
N LYS A 671 16.85 -17.45 -19.49
CA LYS A 671 15.71 -16.99 -18.67
C LYS A 671 15.94 -17.16 -17.16
N ARG A 672 16.70 -18.17 -16.74
CA ARG A 672 17.07 -18.35 -15.31
C ARG A 672 18.15 -17.35 -14.85
N ALA A 673 19.16 -17.10 -15.68
CA ALA A 673 20.23 -16.17 -15.36
C ALA A 673 19.74 -14.71 -15.30
N VAL A 674 18.84 -14.33 -16.21
CA VAL A 674 18.27 -12.97 -16.27
C VAL A 674 17.32 -12.69 -15.09
N ARG A 675 16.68 -13.71 -14.50
CA ARG A 675 15.86 -13.54 -13.27
C ARG A 675 16.66 -13.21 -12.02
N LEU A 676 18.00 -13.34 -12.06
CA LEU A 676 18.89 -13.01 -10.95
C LEU A 676 19.36 -11.54 -10.98
N VAL A 677 19.08 -10.81 -12.05
CA VAL A 677 19.43 -9.38 -12.16
C VAL A 677 18.19 -8.55 -11.77
N PRO A 678 18.22 -7.79 -10.64
CA PRO A 678 17.12 -6.93 -10.27
C PRO A 678 16.82 -5.93 -11.38
N GLY A 679 15.55 -5.84 -11.80
CA GLY A 679 15.09 -4.86 -12.80
C GLY A 679 15.11 -5.31 -14.27
N VAL A 680 15.58 -6.52 -14.62
CA VAL A 680 15.52 -7.05 -15.99
C VAL A 680 14.51 -8.18 -16.07
N HIS A 681 13.35 -7.92 -16.67
CA HIS A 681 12.26 -8.88 -16.85
C HIS A 681 11.92 -9.02 -18.34
N TRP A 682 12.29 -10.17 -18.94
CA TRP A 682 11.95 -10.56 -20.32
C TRP A 682 10.83 -11.61 -20.34
#